data_274f7f2e3cc78f5d9d9dc366073c3687
#
_entry.id   274f7f2e3cc78f5d9d9dc366073c3687
#
_cell.length_a   1.000
_cell.length_b   1.000
_cell.length_c   1.000
_cell.angle_alpha   90.00
_cell.angle_beta   90.00
_cell.angle_gamma   90.00
#
_symmetry.space_group_name_H-M   'P 1'
#
loop_
_entity.id
_entity.type
_entity.pdbx_description
1 polymer ?
#
loop_
_entity_poly.entity_id
_entity_poly.type
_entity_poly.pdbx_seq_one_letter_code
_entity_poly.pdbx_strand_id
1 'polypeptide(L)'
;MILKLNFNRAFVFLRILGFAYINQVHSQVSIKGQVVNTYDEPAIFINVYIENLSSQIIKTTTTNENGRFFISKIPSGNYKINFTGIGYKKKSKIIFLEKINEEFSLVIRLEDEVINLNEVIIHAERPISIKKDTINFKTKFFINGTEQTVEDLLQKIPGLQIDNNGTIKVGNQEIEKLMVDGDDLFERGYKILSKNMPAYPIEEVEILKNYSNNRLLNGVEESDKVALNLKLNEKSKRIWFGNFETGLGNGQFYQLKGNLMNFGKKNKYYFFTNLNTIGYDATGDIENLIRPFRINEPASIGDNQSVNSILSLSPNQLNFKQSRTNFNNVELVSLNAIFIPTEKLKIKTLGFFNADETAFFRNSIDVVDVNGTNFTNTEDYKLRNTKRIAFGKLDVIYNMSKTKMLEATTKYNNGEFNDSSNLVFNGNSTIENLQYKNTLFDQKISYTNKFKDKKAFLLTGRFIDEQTPQNYRLNQFFYQNLFPDSENANNVKQLSKNQMQFAGINAHLLDRKENGNLLELQLGNEYRKDQLSTTFSLLENETLLVQPNGYQNGANYQVNDLYFKSKYRLKVKNLGLTGKLNFHQLFNQLKDNQISSNQNPFFINPSIGLDWKINDKNKIMTSYSYNTANAKILDVYSNFVLTGFRSFSKGTGSFNQLDASSLVFNHQLGNWSDRFFANTFIVYNKNHDFFSTNTIIEQNFAQSQKILIKDREFININSKLDYYFKFISSNLKLDLGYTQSEFKNIVNSSDFREVTSKNYNYGLELRSGFKDIFNYHIGTKWMNTEIQTTVENSFTDNVSFLDLSFVINKKLDVQLRSERYYFGNLQTENTYCFLDFEAQYKLIENKLNLGLSGSNLFNTQRFRNFAVSDIGTATTQYRLLPRFVLLKMEYRF
;
A
#
# COMPACT_ATOMS: atom_id res chain seq x y z
N MET A 1 -52.99 -5.16 -10.55
CA MET A 1 -53.15 -4.07 -11.53
C MET A 1 -51.74 -3.50 -11.81
N ILE A 2 -51.16 -3.91 -12.90
CA ILE A 2 -49.72 -3.79 -13.22
C ILE A 2 -49.54 -2.46 -13.96
N LEU A 3 -48.82 -1.51 -13.36
CA LEU A 3 -48.36 -0.31 -14.08
C LEU A 3 -47.04 -0.67 -14.80
N LYS A 4 -47.13 -0.95 -16.10
CA LYS A 4 -46.02 -0.94 -17.04
C LYS A 4 -45.58 0.50 -17.25
N LEU A 5 -44.53 0.94 -16.58
CA LEU A 5 -43.84 2.17 -16.92
C LEU A 5 -42.99 1.91 -18.19
N ASN A 6 -43.33 2.58 -19.27
CA ASN A 6 -42.66 2.54 -20.56
C ASN A 6 -41.23 3.12 -20.44
N PHE A 7 -40.27 2.27 -20.36
CA PHE A 7 -38.81 2.60 -20.26
C PHE A 7 -38.30 3.44 -21.44
N ASN A 8 -38.99 3.41 -22.59
CA ASN A 8 -38.62 4.16 -23.80
C ASN A 8 -38.82 5.68 -23.69
N ARG A 9 -39.72 6.17 -22.84
CA ARG A 9 -39.93 7.62 -22.66
C ARG A 9 -38.92 8.25 -21.71
N ALA A 10 -38.40 7.51 -20.71
CA ALA A 10 -37.36 7.98 -19.81
C ALA A 10 -36.01 8.10 -20.55
N PHE A 11 -35.74 7.19 -21.49
CA PHE A 11 -34.51 7.21 -22.30
C PHE A 11 -34.46 8.36 -23.33
N VAL A 12 -35.62 8.74 -23.86
CA VAL A 12 -35.76 9.90 -24.76
C VAL A 12 -35.62 11.21 -23.96
N PHE A 13 -36.14 11.27 -22.74
CA PHE A 13 -35.99 12.45 -21.87
C PHE A 13 -34.55 12.63 -21.39
N LEU A 14 -33.83 11.50 -21.08
CA LEU A 14 -32.40 11.53 -20.76
C LEU A 14 -31.56 11.96 -21.98
N ARG A 15 -31.93 11.55 -23.20
CA ARG A 15 -31.27 12.03 -24.43
C ARG A 15 -31.48 13.50 -24.70
N ILE A 16 -32.68 14.03 -24.40
CA ILE A 16 -32.98 15.46 -24.60
C ILE A 16 -32.30 16.32 -23.54
N LEU A 17 -32.23 15.87 -22.28
CA LEU A 17 -31.46 16.54 -21.22
C LEU A 17 -29.94 16.45 -21.48
N GLY A 18 -29.44 15.31 -21.98
CA GLY A 18 -28.05 15.19 -22.37
C GLY A 18 -27.64 16.10 -23.54
N PHE A 19 -28.55 16.37 -24.48
CA PHE A 19 -28.30 17.26 -25.62
C PHE A 19 -28.40 18.75 -25.28
N ALA A 20 -29.17 19.11 -24.27
CA ALA A 20 -29.35 20.53 -23.87
C ALA A 20 -28.14 21.07 -23.07
N TYR A 21 -27.30 20.19 -22.46
CA TYR A 21 -26.12 20.60 -21.69
C TYR A 21 -24.78 20.40 -22.42
N ILE A 22 -24.77 19.86 -23.66
CA ILE A 22 -23.53 19.63 -24.43
C ILE A 22 -22.91 20.93 -24.98
N ASN A 23 -23.49 22.09 -24.72
CA ASN A 23 -23.02 23.35 -25.31
C ASN A 23 -21.91 24.08 -24.53
N GLN A 24 -21.25 23.47 -23.56
CA GLN A 24 -19.98 24.02 -23.04
C GLN A 24 -18.87 22.98 -23.08
N VAL A 25 -18.58 22.46 -24.28
CA VAL A 25 -17.31 21.80 -24.52
C VAL A 25 -16.23 22.90 -24.47
N HIS A 26 -15.59 23.05 -23.35
CA HIS A 26 -14.43 23.94 -23.25
C HIS A 26 -13.28 23.30 -24.05
N SER A 27 -13.02 23.87 -25.19
CA SER A 27 -11.84 23.60 -26.01
C SER A 27 -10.57 23.72 -25.14
N GLN A 28 -9.71 22.73 -25.19
CA GLN A 28 -8.47 22.74 -24.40
C GLN A 28 -7.24 22.71 -25.30
N VAL A 29 -6.29 23.58 -25.01
CA VAL A 29 -5.07 23.80 -25.77
C VAL A 29 -3.85 23.41 -24.94
N SER A 30 -2.75 23.03 -25.58
CA SER A 30 -1.46 22.88 -24.91
C SER A 30 -0.51 23.97 -25.34
N ILE A 31 0.29 24.42 -24.39
CA ILE A 31 1.35 25.39 -24.60
C ILE A 31 2.67 24.66 -24.38
N LYS A 32 3.55 24.75 -25.38
CA LYS A 32 4.95 24.35 -25.22
C LYS A 32 5.83 25.58 -25.50
N GLY A 33 7.00 25.58 -24.91
CA GLY A 33 7.91 26.68 -25.19
C GLY A 33 9.28 26.49 -24.61
N GLN A 34 10.11 27.46 -24.89
CA GLN A 34 11.46 27.56 -24.36
C GLN A 34 11.66 28.94 -23.74
N VAL A 35 12.27 28.93 -22.56
CA VAL A 35 12.69 30.16 -21.88
C VAL A 35 14.21 30.24 -21.96
N VAL A 36 14.71 31.39 -22.40
CA VAL A 36 16.15 31.67 -22.51
C VAL A 36 16.48 32.95 -21.74
N ASN A 37 17.73 33.09 -21.35
CA ASN A 37 18.26 34.35 -20.78
C ASN A 37 18.61 35.35 -21.86
N THR A 38 19.21 36.47 -21.48
CA THR A 38 19.64 37.54 -22.40
C THR A 38 20.74 37.10 -23.36
N TYR A 39 21.45 36.02 -23.06
CA TYR A 39 22.55 35.47 -23.88
C TYR A 39 22.11 34.27 -24.73
N ASP A 40 20.76 34.03 -24.87
CA ASP A 40 20.17 32.89 -25.57
C ASP A 40 20.46 31.52 -24.95
N GLU A 41 20.94 31.48 -23.71
CA GLU A 41 21.14 30.24 -22.97
C GLU A 41 19.83 29.78 -22.31
N PRO A 42 19.59 28.46 -22.16
CA PRO A 42 18.40 27.94 -21.51
C PRO A 42 18.23 28.43 -20.08
N ALA A 43 17.12 29.12 -19.79
CA ALA A 43 16.75 29.50 -18.43
C ALA A 43 16.04 28.32 -17.73
N ILE A 44 16.77 27.68 -16.82
CA ILE A 44 16.33 26.48 -16.08
C ILE A 44 15.57 26.87 -14.82
N PHE A 45 14.64 26.00 -14.41
CA PHE A 45 13.83 26.15 -13.18
C PHE A 45 12.99 27.44 -13.12
N ILE A 46 12.62 27.99 -14.29
CA ILE A 46 11.69 29.09 -14.38
C ILE A 46 10.28 28.60 -14.14
N ASN A 47 9.59 29.17 -13.16
CA ASN A 47 8.19 28.93 -12.95
C ASN A 47 7.36 29.55 -14.08
N VAL A 48 6.55 28.74 -14.75
CA VAL A 48 5.63 29.16 -15.81
C VAL A 48 4.23 28.88 -15.34
N TYR A 49 3.39 29.90 -15.20
CA TYR A 49 2.02 29.74 -14.79
C TYR A 49 1.08 30.62 -15.60
N ILE A 50 -0.16 30.13 -15.77
CA ILE A 50 -1.18 30.78 -16.57
C ILE A 50 -2.29 31.24 -15.64
N GLU A 51 -2.64 32.53 -15.77
CA GLU A 51 -3.75 33.17 -15.08
C GLU A 51 -4.88 33.53 -16.07
N ASN A 52 -6.13 33.43 -15.62
CA ASN A 52 -7.24 34.05 -16.31
C ASN A 52 -7.23 35.59 -16.09
N LEU A 53 -8.12 36.34 -16.74
CA LEU A 53 -8.20 37.79 -16.61
C LEU A 53 -8.56 38.26 -15.18
N SER A 54 -9.08 37.34 -14.34
CA SER A 54 -9.36 37.61 -12.91
C SER A 54 -8.17 37.24 -12.01
N SER A 55 -6.97 37.08 -12.56
CA SER A 55 -5.70 36.71 -11.85
C SER A 55 -5.76 35.39 -11.11
N GLN A 56 -6.67 34.49 -11.46
CA GLN A 56 -6.74 33.14 -10.94
C GLN A 56 -5.81 32.24 -11.77
N ILE A 57 -4.94 31.49 -11.12
CA ILE A 57 -4.04 30.56 -11.78
C ILE A 57 -4.80 29.32 -12.25
N ILE A 58 -4.65 29.05 -13.54
CA ILE A 58 -5.29 27.92 -14.23
C ILE A 58 -4.33 26.72 -14.27
N LYS A 59 -3.06 26.95 -14.57
CA LYS A 59 -2.03 25.91 -14.73
C LYS A 59 -0.65 26.46 -14.45
N THR A 60 0.24 25.53 -14.08
CA THR A 60 1.63 25.85 -13.80
C THR A 60 2.55 24.71 -14.22
N THR A 61 3.79 25.04 -14.56
CA THR A 61 4.89 24.12 -14.84
C THR A 61 6.22 24.82 -14.55
N THR A 62 7.33 24.11 -14.75
CA THR A 62 8.68 24.69 -14.68
C THR A 62 9.46 24.33 -15.91
N THR A 63 10.46 25.16 -16.24
CA THR A 63 11.39 24.84 -17.31
C THR A 63 12.37 23.77 -16.85
N ASN A 64 12.69 22.83 -17.75
CA ASN A 64 13.68 21.78 -17.56
C ASN A 64 15.12 22.30 -17.80
N GLU A 65 16.11 21.38 -17.78
CA GLU A 65 17.53 21.65 -18.00
C GLU A 65 17.84 22.29 -19.38
N ASN A 66 16.94 22.19 -20.36
CA ASN A 66 17.05 22.83 -21.67
C ASN A 66 16.18 24.09 -21.78
N GLY A 67 15.71 24.65 -20.67
CA GLY A 67 14.82 25.79 -20.62
C GLY A 67 13.42 25.55 -21.20
N ARG A 68 13.02 24.30 -21.44
CA ARG A 68 11.74 23.98 -22.08
C ARG A 68 10.64 23.74 -21.05
N PHE A 69 9.42 24.19 -21.37
CA PHE A 69 8.23 23.94 -20.57
C PHE A 69 7.07 23.44 -21.43
N PHE A 70 6.14 22.76 -20.78
CA PHE A 70 4.92 22.27 -21.40
C PHE A 70 3.77 22.37 -20.41
N ILE A 71 2.67 23.00 -20.86
CA ILE A 71 1.42 23.09 -20.09
C ILE A 71 0.29 22.58 -20.97
N SER A 72 -0.36 21.52 -20.52
CA SER A 72 -1.49 20.91 -21.22
C SER A 72 -2.81 21.24 -20.52
N LYS A 73 -3.90 21.05 -21.22
CA LYS A 73 -5.25 21.07 -20.63
C LYS A 73 -5.72 22.48 -20.23
N ILE A 74 -5.49 23.44 -21.07
CA ILE A 74 -5.95 24.81 -20.85
C ILE A 74 -7.21 25.02 -21.72
N PRO A 75 -8.35 25.44 -21.12
CA PRO A 75 -9.52 25.80 -21.89
C PRO A 75 -9.20 26.90 -22.91
N SER A 76 -9.96 26.99 -24.02
CA SER A 76 -9.84 28.14 -24.93
C SER A 76 -10.24 29.42 -24.22
N GLY A 77 -9.55 30.52 -24.51
CA GLY A 77 -9.81 31.80 -23.87
C GLY A 77 -8.59 32.71 -23.84
N ASN A 78 -8.79 33.87 -23.21
CA ASN A 78 -7.71 34.83 -22.96
C ASN A 78 -7.04 34.54 -21.63
N TYR A 79 -5.73 34.42 -21.68
CA TYR A 79 -4.91 34.13 -20.52
C TYR A 79 -3.67 35.00 -20.45
N LYS A 80 -3.17 35.16 -19.25
CA LYS A 80 -1.86 35.76 -19.01
C LYS A 80 -0.90 34.66 -18.56
N ILE A 81 0.08 34.34 -19.38
CA ILE A 81 1.18 33.43 -19.03
C ILE A 81 2.30 34.24 -18.39
N ASN A 82 2.78 33.77 -17.26
CA ASN A 82 3.80 34.41 -16.45
C ASN A 82 5.00 33.51 -16.30
N PHE A 83 6.20 34.13 -16.38
CA PHE A 83 7.50 33.48 -16.23
C PHE A 83 8.23 34.16 -15.07
N THR A 84 8.61 33.36 -14.06
CA THR A 84 9.31 33.90 -12.88
C THR A 84 10.39 32.92 -12.43
N GLY A 85 11.57 33.44 -12.16
CA GLY A 85 12.73 32.69 -11.68
C GLY A 85 13.64 33.58 -10.83
N ILE A 86 14.49 32.99 -10.00
CA ILE A 86 15.47 33.71 -9.20
C ILE A 86 16.54 34.28 -10.15
N GLY A 87 16.83 35.57 -10.04
CA GLY A 87 17.79 36.27 -10.89
C GLY A 87 17.24 36.76 -12.24
N TYR A 88 15.93 36.61 -12.48
CA TYR A 88 15.30 37.06 -13.70
C TYR A 88 14.10 37.97 -13.42
N LYS A 89 13.94 39.00 -14.25
CA LYS A 89 12.73 39.83 -14.21
C LYS A 89 11.49 39.01 -14.58
N LYS A 90 10.42 39.17 -13.79
CA LYS A 90 9.13 38.57 -14.14
C LYS A 90 8.71 39.04 -15.52
N LYS A 91 8.43 38.08 -16.41
CA LYS A 91 7.89 38.35 -17.73
C LYS A 91 6.50 37.78 -17.87
N SER A 92 5.61 38.57 -18.41
CA SER A 92 4.21 38.17 -18.64
C SER A 92 3.85 38.39 -20.09
N LYS A 93 3.03 37.52 -20.66
CA LYS A 93 2.49 37.64 -21.99
C LYS A 93 1.02 37.28 -21.99
N ILE A 94 0.19 38.13 -22.62
CA ILE A 94 -1.21 37.79 -22.86
C ILE A 94 -1.26 36.86 -24.08
N ILE A 95 -1.98 35.78 -23.98
CA ILE A 95 -2.14 34.80 -25.05
C ILE A 95 -3.62 34.53 -25.22
N PHE A 96 -4.03 34.34 -26.47
CA PHE A 96 -5.36 33.95 -26.83
C PHE A 96 -5.34 32.53 -27.44
N LEU A 97 -6.09 31.63 -26.88
CA LEU A 97 -6.10 30.21 -27.24
C LEU A 97 -7.46 29.89 -27.90
N GLU A 98 -7.49 29.79 -29.25
CA GLU A 98 -8.75 29.71 -30.03
C GLU A 98 -9.15 28.31 -30.45
N LYS A 99 -8.18 27.42 -30.73
CA LYS A 99 -8.48 26.17 -31.45
C LYS A 99 -8.32 24.91 -30.62
N ILE A 100 -9.20 23.93 -30.88
CA ILE A 100 -9.11 22.57 -30.33
C ILE A 100 -7.93 21.86 -30.98
N ASN A 101 -7.12 21.19 -30.15
CA ASN A 101 -6.01 20.31 -30.57
C ASN A 101 -4.77 21.00 -31.18
N GLU A 102 -4.60 22.30 -31.08
CA GLU A 102 -3.36 22.97 -31.48
C GLU A 102 -2.38 23.11 -30.30
N GLU A 103 -1.10 22.89 -30.61
CA GLU A 103 0.00 23.20 -29.73
C GLU A 103 0.44 24.67 -29.97
N PHE A 104 0.24 25.50 -28.98
CA PHE A 104 0.75 26.86 -28.99
C PHE A 104 2.23 26.87 -28.62
N SER A 105 3.12 27.29 -29.53
CA SER A 105 4.56 27.31 -29.26
C SER A 105 5.02 28.71 -28.89
N LEU A 106 5.88 28.82 -27.87
CA LEU A 106 6.32 30.11 -27.31
C LEU A 106 7.80 30.08 -26.96
N VAL A 107 8.55 31.06 -27.44
CA VAL A 107 9.92 31.31 -26.96
C VAL A 107 9.92 32.60 -26.17
N ILE A 108 10.45 32.55 -24.96
CA ILE A 108 10.50 33.71 -24.05
C ILE A 108 11.93 33.96 -23.65
N ARG A 109 12.38 35.17 -23.85
CA ARG A 109 13.67 35.64 -23.35
C ARG A 109 13.44 36.42 -22.07
N LEU A 110 14.08 35.98 -20.98
CA LEU A 110 14.07 36.67 -19.69
C LEU A 110 15.27 37.61 -19.59
N GLU A 111 15.05 38.75 -18.97
CA GLU A 111 16.10 39.68 -18.60
C GLU A 111 16.62 39.37 -17.20
N ASP A 112 17.93 39.52 -17.02
CA ASP A 112 18.54 39.40 -15.70
C ASP A 112 18.06 40.50 -14.76
N GLU A 113 17.75 40.20 -13.53
CA GLU A 113 17.37 41.14 -12.49
C GLU A 113 18.53 41.31 -11.52
N VAL A 114 19.14 42.47 -11.56
CA VAL A 114 20.11 42.88 -10.54
C VAL A 114 19.30 43.24 -9.28
N ILE A 115 19.34 42.40 -8.25
CA ILE A 115 18.67 42.64 -6.99
C ILE A 115 19.37 43.76 -6.24
N ASN A 116 18.87 44.98 -6.33
CA ASN A 116 19.21 46.06 -5.44
C ASN A 116 18.53 45.81 -4.09
N LEU A 117 19.31 45.51 -3.05
CA LEU A 117 18.86 45.13 -1.71
C LEU A 117 18.09 46.18 -0.90
N ASN A 118 17.77 47.36 -1.48
CA ASN A 118 17.14 48.48 -0.78
C ASN A 118 15.71 48.78 -1.21
N GLU A 119 15.09 47.97 -2.02
CA GLU A 119 13.70 48.20 -2.39
C GLU A 119 12.76 47.23 -1.69
N VAL A 120 11.83 47.73 -0.91
CA VAL A 120 10.70 46.94 -0.38
C VAL A 120 9.74 46.64 -1.55
N ILE A 121 10.06 45.61 -2.32
CA ILE A 121 9.17 45.17 -3.38
C ILE A 121 8.03 44.36 -2.73
N ILE A 122 6.80 44.84 -2.85
CA ILE A 122 5.60 44.07 -2.57
C ILE A 122 5.53 42.97 -3.64
N HIS A 123 6.12 41.81 -3.35
CA HIS A 123 6.05 40.66 -4.23
C HIS A 123 4.61 40.15 -4.27
N ALA A 124 4.00 40.12 -5.43
CA ALA A 124 2.80 39.30 -5.65
C ALA A 124 3.15 37.85 -5.21
N GLU A 125 2.43 37.31 -4.24
CA GLU A 125 2.68 35.97 -3.73
C GLU A 125 2.60 34.93 -4.83
N ARG A 126 3.67 34.16 -5.00
CA ARG A 126 3.72 33.11 -6.02
C ARG A 126 2.96 31.89 -5.51
N PRO A 127 2.01 31.35 -6.28
CA PRO A 127 1.24 30.15 -5.89
C PRO A 127 2.13 28.93 -5.71
N ILE A 128 3.19 28.83 -6.51
CA ILE A 128 4.16 27.75 -6.51
C ILE A 128 5.55 28.36 -6.47
N SER A 129 6.39 27.83 -5.62
CA SER A 129 7.82 28.16 -5.57
C SER A 129 8.64 26.87 -5.53
N ILE A 130 9.76 26.86 -6.23
CA ILE A 130 10.68 25.72 -6.27
C ILE A 130 12.02 26.15 -5.68
N LYS A 131 12.50 25.41 -4.70
CA LYS A 131 13.82 25.58 -4.08
C LYS A 131 14.53 24.24 -4.08
N LYS A 132 15.54 24.04 -4.94
CA LYS A 132 16.26 22.76 -5.08
C LYS A 132 15.29 21.56 -5.19
N ASP A 133 15.25 20.75 -4.15
CA ASP A 133 14.46 19.50 -4.06
C ASP A 133 13.08 19.72 -3.43
N THR A 134 12.66 20.97 -3.18
CA THR A 134 11.37 21.30 -2.54
C THR A 134 10.48 22.09 -3.49
N ILE A 135 9.23 21.65 -3.66
CA ILE A 135 8.19 22.39 -4.37
C ILE A 135 7.13 22.80 -3.34
N ASN A 136 6.90 24.10 -3.20
CA ASN A 136 5.93 24.66 -2.27
C ASN A 136 4.67 25.10 -3.02
N PHE A 137 3.51 24.70 -2.53
CA PHE A 137 2.20 25.08 -3.03
C PHE A 137 1.47 25.88 -1.94
N LYS A 138 1.09 27.13 -2.22
CA LYS A 138 0.23 27.90 -1.31
C LYS A 138 -1.22 27.48 -1.51
N THR A 139 -1.81 26.89 -0.50
CA THR A 139 -3.12 26.23 -0.57
C THR A 139 -4.24 27.16 -1.04
N LYS A 140 -4.21 28.42 -0.63
CA LYS A 140 -5.24 29.43 -0.99
C LYS A 140 -5.48 29.61 -2.51
N PHE A 141 -4.50 29.22 -3.35
CA PHE A 141 -4.64 29.29 -4.80
C PHE A 141 -5.24 28.04 -5.43
N PHE A 142 -5.41 26.97 -4.68
CA PHE A 142 -5.85 25.65 -5.16
C PHE A 142 -7.16 25.18 -4.55
N ILE A 143 -7.55 25.75 -3.40
CA ILE A 143 -8.77 25.38 -2.67
C ILE A 143 -9.92 26.32 -3.01
N ASN A 144 -11.14 25.76 -3.00
CA ASN A 144 -12.38 26.51 -3.23
C ASN A 144 -13.26 26.60 -1.94
N GLY A 145 -12.70 26.18 -0.78
CA GLY A 145 -13.45 26.12 0.50
C GLY A 145 -14.40 24.94 0.63
N THR A 146 -14.37 24.00 -0.33
CA THR A 146 -15.14 22.75 -0.27
C THR A 146 -14.36 21.61 0.39
N GLU A 147 -13.05 21.78 0.49
CA GLU A 147 -12.12 20.78 1.02
C GLU A 147 -12.29 20.68 2.54
N GLN A 148 -12.65 19.48 3.00
CA GLN A 148 -12.88 19.22 4.42
C GLN A 148 -11.64 18.68 5.11
N THR A 149 -10.95 17.75 4.44
CA THR A 149 -9.79 17.05 4.97
C THR A 149 -8.52 17.40 4.20
N VAL A 150 -7.38 17.08 4.77
CA VAL A 150 -6.09 17.15 4.07
C VAL A 150 -6.10 16.31 2.80
N GLU A 151 -6.78 15.17 2.80
CA GLU A 151 -6.91 14.33 1.61
C GLU A 151 -7.62 15.09 0.47
N ASP A 152 -8.73 15.78 0.78
CA ASP A 152 -9.45 16.59 -0.22
C ASP A 152 -8.58 17.73 -0.77
N LEU A 153 -7.83 18.40 0.11
CA LEU A 153 -6.88 19.44 -0.26
C LEU A 153 -5.80 18.90 -1.20
N LEU A 154 -5.16 17.77 -0.84
CA LEU A 154 -4.07 17.20 -1.61
C LEU A 154 -4.52 16.72 -3.00
N GLN A 155 -5.79 16.30 -3.15
CA GLN A 155 -6.37 15.98 -4.47
C GLN A 155 -6.42 17.19 -5.41
N LYS A 156 -6.42 18.43 -4.88
CA LYS A 156 -6.43 19.66 -5.68
C LYS A 156 -5.02 20.14 -6.06
N ILE A 157 -3.99 19.65 -5.39
CA ILE A 157 -2.61 20.05 -5.67
C ILE A 157 -2.13 19.39 -6.97
N PRO A 158 -1.64 20.17 -7.95
CA PRO A 158 -1.11 19.63 -9.19
C PRO A 158 0.02 18.63 -8.96
N GLY A 159 -0.05 17.46 -9.62
CA GLY A 159 0.95 16.41 -9.53
C GLY A 159 0.81 15.45 -8.36
N LEU A 160 -0.18 15.65 -7.50
CA LEU A 160 -0.57 14.67 -6.50
C LEU A 160 -1.72 13.80 -7.01
N GLN A 161 -1.66 12.54 -6.67
CA GLN A 161 -2.72 11.55 -6.91
C GLN A 161 -3.01 10.82 -5.61
N ILE A 162 -4.28 10.59 -5.33
CA ILE A 162 -4.70 9.82 -4.18
C ILE A 162 -5.58 8.68 -4.68
N ASP A 163 -5.15 7.46 -4.37
CA ASP A 163 -5.90 6.26 -4.75
C ASP A 163 -7.12 6.05 -3.82
N ASN A 164 -8.04 5.18 -4.23
CA ASN A 164 -9.26 4.88 -3.46
C ASN A 164 -9.01 4.37 -2.03
N ASN A 165 -7.82 3.82 -1.78
CA ASN A 165 -7.41 3.36 -0.45
C ASN A 165 -6.70 4.46 0.38
N GLY A 166 -6.61 5.71 -0.13
CA GLY A 166 -5.94 6.83 0.52
C GLY A 166 -4.42 6.88 0.31
N THR A 167 -3.86 6.06 -0.58
CA THR A 167 -2.42 6.12 -0.89
C THR A 167 -2.12 7.38 -1.71
N ILE A 168 -1.23 8.20 -1.19
CA ILE A 168 -0.82 9.45 -1.81
C ILE A 168 0.42 9.21 -2.67
N LYS A 169 0.36 9.67 -3.94
CA LYS A 169 1.45 9.56 -4.90
C LYS A 169 1.82 10.91 -5.48
N VAL A 170 3.10 11.12 -5.70
CA VAL A 170 3.64 12.23 -6.49
C VAL A 170 4.08 11.65 -7.83
N GLY A 171 3.35 11.96 -8.89
CA GLY A 171 3.44 11.19 -10.13
C GLY A 171 3.02 9.74 -9.88
N ASN A 172 3.92 8.78 -10.14
CA ASN A 172 3.67 7.34 -9.89
C ASN A 172 4.28 6.83 -8.58
N GLN A 173 4.94 7.69 -7.82
CA GLN A 173 5.67 7.29 -6.62
C GLN A 173 4.85 7.56 -5.37
N GLU A 174 4.61 6.53 -4.56
CA GLU A 174 4.03 6.68 -3.23
C GLU A 174 4.92 7.52 -2.32
N ILE A 175 4.32 8.39 -1.53
CA ILE A 175 5.07 9.19 -0.57
C ILE A 175 5.61 8.34 0.58
N GLU A 176 6.80 8.67 1.04
CA GLU A 176 7.43 8.02 2.20
C GLU A 176 6.69 8.38 3.50
N LYS A 177 6.25 9.63 3.63
CA LYS A 177 5.53 10.15 4.81
C LYS A 177 4.83 11.47 4.54
N LEU A 178 3.89 11.79 5.43
CA LEU A 178 3.20 13.07 5.50
C LEU A 178 3.53 13.73 6.83
N MET A 179 4.17 14.90 6.79
CA MET A 179 4.59 15.67 7.96
C MET A 179 3.71 16.88 8.19
N VAL A 180 3.67 17.36 9.43
CA VAL A 180 3.04 18.63 9.81
C VAL A 180 4.09 19.52 10.48
N ASP A 181 4.37 20.70 9.91
CA ASP A 181 5.45 21.61 10.30
C ASP A 181 6.80 20.89 10.51
N GLY A 182 7.15 20.00 9.57
CA GLY A 182 8.40 19.24 9.55
C GLY A 182 8.43 18.03 10.49
N ASP A 183 7.35 17.74 11.22
CA ASP A 183 7.27 16.59 12.11
C ASP A 183 6.39 15.49 11.55
N ASP A 184 6.94 14.29 11.56
CA ASP A 184 6.26 13.06 11.19
C ASP A 184 5.60 12.46 12.45
N LEU A 185 4.29 12.22 12.34
CA LEU A 185 3.48 11.69 13.44
C LEU A 185 3.18 10.20 13.28
N PHE A 186 3.05 9.70 12.03
CA PHE A 186 2.53 8.37 11.74
C PHE A 186 3.42 7.53 10.83
N GLU A 187 4.62 7.99 10.46
CA GLU A 187 5.48 7.30 9.50
C GLU A 187 4.71 6.91 8.22
N ARG A 188 4.63 5.60 7.92
CA ARG A 188 3.86 5.06 6.80
C ARG A 188 2.35 4.95 7.03
N GLY A 189 1.88 5.13 8.27
CA GLY A 189 0.45 5.22 8.59
C GLY A 189 -0.16 6.61 8.30
N TYR A 190 0.43 7.40 7.44
CA TYR A 190 0.03 8.78 7.12
C TYR A 190 -1.42 8.94 6.66
N LYS A 191 -2.05 7.88 6.18
CA LYS A 191 -3.46 7.89 5.74
C LYS A 191 -4.41 8.29 6.87
N ILE A 192 -4.08 7.91 8.11
CA ILE A 192 -4.84 8.34 9.28
C ILE A 192 -4.86 9.87 9.38
N LEU A 193 -3.69 10.50 9.17
CA LEU A 193 -3.58 11.95 9.20
C LEU A 193 -4.34 12.59 8.04
N SER A 194 -4.11 12.14 6.81
CA SER A 194 -4.70 12.78 5.62
C SER A 194 -6.24 12.70 5.59
N LYS A 195 -6.81 11.59 6.05
CA LYS A 195 -8.27 11.35 6.06
C LYS A 195 -9.01 12.05 7.20
N ASN A 196 -8.31 12.42 8.26
CA ASN A 196 -8.96 12.92 9.47
C ASN A 196 -8.57 14.38 9.79
N MET A 197 -7.38 14.84 9.42
CA MET A 197 -6.98 16.23 9.66
C MET A 197 -7.75 17.18 8.76
N PRO A 198 -8.37 18.27 9.32
CA PRO A 198 -9.06 19.26 8.51
C PRO A 198 -8.10 20.03 7.60
N ALA A 199 -8.60 20.47 6.44
CA ALA A 199 -7.81 21.20 5.44
C ALA A 199 -7.55 22.67 5.82
N TYR A 200 -8.48 23.32 6.54
CA TYR A 200 -8.46 24.78 6.78
C TYR A 200 -7.21 25.32 7.49
N PRO A 201 -6.50 24.54 8.36
CA PRO A 201 -5.30 25.05 9.02
C PRO A 201 -4.05 25.00 8.13
N ILE A 202 -4.14 24.41 6.94
CA ILE A 202 -2.97 24.23 6.06
C ILE A 202 -2.77 25.48 5.20
N GLU A 203 -1.63 26.13 5.33
CA GLU A 203 -1.23 27.28 4.53
C GLU A 203 -0.44 26.91 3.30
N GLU A 204 0.48 25.94 3.42
CA GLU A 204 1.34 25.47 2.33
C GLU A 204 1.46 23.94 2.36
N VAL A 205 1.60 23.36 1.16
CA VAL A 205 1.99 21.96 0.96
C VAL A 205 3.36 21.94 0.30
N GLU A 206 4.34 21.36 0.97
CA GLU A 206 5.69 21.16 0.45
C GLU A 206 5.86 19.74 -0.05
N ILE A 207 6.31 19.59 -1.31
CA ILE A 207 6.76 18.31 -1.86
C ILE A 207 8.29 18.28 -1.74
N LEU A 208 8.79 17.35 -0.93
CA LEU A 208 10.22 17.16 -0.69
C LEU A 208 10.70 15.98 -1.55
N LYS A 209 11.46 16.27 -2.61
CA LYS A 209 12.10 15.26 -3.48
C LYS A 209 13.44 14.81 -2.90
N ASN A 210 13.89 13.62 -3.31
CA ASN A 210 15.15 13.03 -2.83
C ASN A 210 15.20 13.00 -1.30
N TYR A 211 14.04 12.68 -0.68
CA TYR A 211 13.87 12.76 0.76
C TYR A 211 14.68 11.67 1.47
N SER A 212 15.40 12.07 2.51
CA SER A 212 16.08 11.16 3.42
C SER A 212 15.39 11.14 4.79
N ASN A 213 15.16 9.95 5.34
CA ASN A 213 14.64 9.81 6.70
C ASN A 213 15.63 10.32 7.76
N ASN A 214 16.92 10.31 7.45
CA ASN A 214 17.98 10.84 8.29
C ASN A 214 18.51 12.17 7.72
N ARG A 215 18.35 13.26 8.46
CA ARG A 215 18.74 14.60 8.01
C ARG A 215 20.22 14.72 7.61
N LEU A 216 21.11 13.91 8.24
CA LEU A 216 22.55 13.97 7.97
C LEU A 216 22.91 13.26 6.65
N LEU A 217 22.06 12.36 6.16
CA LEU A 217 22.27 11.63 4.91
C LEU A 217 21.73 12.39 3.70
N ASN A 218 20.97 13.46 3.92
CA ASN A 218 20.47 14.27 2.82
C ASN A 218 21.64 14.77 1.94
N GLY A 219 21.58 14.45 0.63
CA GLY A 219 22.62 14.74 -0.35
C GLY A 219 23.85 13.82 -0.29
N VAL A 220 23.91 12.86 0.66
CA VAL A 220 24.94 11.82 0.74
C VAL A 220 24.42 10.50 0.16
N GLU A 221 23.30 9.98 0.70
CA GLU A 221 22.67 8.78 0.17
C GLU A 221 22.00 9.02 -1.19
N GLU A 222 21.75 7.95 -1.90
CA GLU A 222 20.88 7.99 -3.06
C GLU A 222 19.45 7.74 -2.61
N SER A 223 18.60 8.74 -2.76
CA SER A 223 17.18 8.62 -2.47
C SER A 223 16.37 9.15 -3.63
N ASP A 224 15.40 8.38 -4.07
CA ASP A 224 14.34 8.77 -5.01
C ASP A 224 13.04 9.09 -4.27
N LYS A 225 13.00 8.91 -2.95
CA LYS A 225 11.82 9.09 -2.12
C LYS A 225 11.28 10.50 -2.16
N VAL A 226 9.97 10.58 -2.02
CA VAL A 226 9.23 11.83 -1.90
C VAL A 226 8.49 11.86 -0.58
N ALA A 227 8.54 12.97 0.12
CA ALA A 227 7.74 13.22 1.33
C ALA A 227 6.92 14.48 1.15
N LEU A 228 5.80 14.57 1.85
CA LEU A 228 4.98 15.78 1.94
C LEU A 228 5.12 16.41 3.31
N ASN A 229 5.13 17.75 3.33
CA ASN A 229 5.09 18.53 4.57
C ASN A 229 3.96 19.56 4.49
N LEU A 230 3.06 19.52 5.46
CA LEU A 230 1.94 20.44 5.61
C LEU A 230 2.35 21.56 6.55
N LYS A 231 2.41 22.79 6.06
CA LYS A 231 2.65 23.96 6.91
C LYS A 231 1.34 24.54 7.39
N LEU A 232 1.25 24.71 8.69
CA LEU A 232 0.09 25.32 9.33
C LEU A 232 0.16 26.84 9.23
N ASN A 233 -1.01 27.47 9.08
CA ASN A 233 -1.12 28.93 9.20
C ASN A 233 -0.84 29.36 10.67
N GLU A 234 -0.39 30.60 10.84
CA GLU A 234 -0.02 31.11 12.17
C GLU A 234 -1.17 31.11 13.17
N LYS A 235 -2.43 31.21 12.71
CA LYS A 235 -3.62 31.18 13.57
C LYS A 235 -3.89 29.81 14.17
N SER A 236 -3.57 28.73 13.42
CA SER A 236 -3.76 27.35 13.86
C SER A 236 -2.56 26.82 14.68
N LYS A 237 -1.43 27.53 14.69
CA LYS A 237 -0.29 27.17 15.54
C LYS A 237 -0.62 27.49 17.00
N ARG A 238 -0.32 26.55 17.91
CA ARG A 238 -0.45 26.66 19.36
C ARG A 238 -1.88 26.71 19.92
N ILE A 239 -2.91 26.53 19.10
CA ILE A 239 -4.28 26.34 19.56
C ILE A 239 -4.71 24.88 19.44
N TRP A 240 -5.74 24.50 20.16
CA TRP A 240 -6.41 23.22 19.95
C TRP A 240 -7.41 23.35 18.81
N PHE A 241 -7.38 22.43 17.89
CA PHE A 241 -8.30 22.33 16.77
C PHE A 241 -8.58 20.87 16.41
N GLY A 242 -9.66 20.64 15.71
CA GLY A 242 -10.04 19.29 15.33
C GLY A 242 -11.46 19.20 14.81
N ASN A 243 -11.96 17.96 14.78
CA ASN A 243 -13.34 17.67 14.41
C ASN A 243 -13.88 16.48 15.20
N PHE A 244 -15.18 16.48 15.36
CA PHE A 244 -15.95 15.38 15.90
C PHE A 244 -17.09 15.07 14.92
N GLU A 245 -17.12 13.81 14.45
CA GLU A 245 -18.13 13.32 13.52
C GLU A 245 -18.94 12.20 14.20
N THR A 246 -20.23 12.29 14.16
CA THR A 246 -21.15 11.22 14.57
C THR A 246 -22.09 10.89 13.42
N GLY A 247 -22.31 9.60 13.20
CA GLY A 247 -23.27 9.07 12.23
C GLY A 247 -24.13 8.01 12.87
N LEU A 248 -25.45 8.15 12.73
CA LEU A 248 -26.43 7.18 13.22
C LEU A 248 -27.26 6.69 12.05
N GLY A 249 -27.47 5.38 11.99
CA GLY A 249 -28.18 4.75 10.91
C GLY A 249 -29.36 3.88 11.38
N ASN A 250 -30.05 3.32 10.40
CA ASN A 250 -31.06 2.32 10.64
C ASN A 250 -30.43 1.03 11.20
N GLY A 251 -31.09 0.38 12.16
CA GLY A 251 -30.58 -0.81 12.81
C GLY A 251 -29.44 -0.50 13.79
N GLN A 252 -28.34 -1.27 13.71
CA GLN A 252 -27.20 -1.16 14.62
C GLN A 252 -26.01 -0.40 13.98
N PHE A 253 -26.23 0.30 12.85
CA PHE A 253 -25.17 1.02 12.17
C PHE A 253 -24.89 2.36 12.81
N TYR A 254 -23.64 2.58 13.20
CA TYR A 254 -23.16 3.85 13.71
C TYR A 254 -21.71 4.10 13.30
N GLN A 255 -21.33 5.36 13.36
CA GLN A 255 -19.97 5.83 13.18
C GLN A 255 -19.71 7.00 14.13
N LEU A 256 -18.58 6.96 14.83
CA LEU A 256 -18.10 8.04 15.65
C LEU A 256 -16.62 8.23 15.40
N LYS A 257 -16.23 9.43 14.96
CA LYS A 257 -14.83 9.79 14.76
C LYS A 257 -14.53 11.07 15.50
N GLY A 258 -13.34 11.14 16.08
CA GLY A 258 -12.85 12.33 16.76
C GLY A 258 -11.39 12.57 16.49
N ASN A 259 -11.02 13.82 16.25
CA ASN A 259 -9.66 14.28 16.12
C ASN A 259 -9.47 15.52 16.97
N LEU A 260 -8.41 15.55 17.77
CA LEU A 260 -8.02 16.68 18.56
C LEU A 260 -6.53 16.90 18.42
N MET A 261 -6.12 18.07 17.97
CA MET A 261 -4.75 18.39 17.63
C MET A 261 -4.28 19.69 18.25
N ASN A 262 -3.00 19.75 18.63
CA ASN A 262 -2.29 20.96 19.00
C ASN A 262 -0.85 20.89 18.49
N PHE A 263 -0.42 21.83 17.67
CA PHE A 263 0.93 21.89 17.13
C PHE A 263 1.69 23.11 17.66
N GLY A 264 2.12 23.02 18.90
CA GLY A 264 2.98 24.02 19.51
C GLY A 264 4.45 23.93 19.03
N LYS A 265 5.26 24.94 19.37
CA LYS A 265 6.70 24.96 19.00
C LYS A 265 7.51 23.87 19.71
N LYS A 266 7.22 23.60 21.01
CA LYS A 266 7.94 22.63 21.83
C LYS A 266 7.18 21.32 22.02
N ASN A 267 5.84 21.40 22.03
CA ASN A 267 4.99 20.24 22.24
C ASN A 267 3.96 20.16 21.12
N LYS A 268 3.74 18.97 20.61
CA LYS A 268 2.70 18.67 19.61
C LYS A 268 1.92 17.46 20.06
N TYR A 269 0.61 17.49 19.87
CA TYR A 269 -0.31 16.43 20.27
C TYR A 269 -1.27 16.13 19.13
N TYR A 270 -1.55 14.86 18.92
CA TYR A 270 -2.60 14.39 18.04
C TYR A 270 -3.31 13.22 18.68
N PHE A 271 -4.57 13.44 19.04
CA PHE A 271 -5.49 12.43 19.51
C PHE A 271 -6.46 12.07 18.36
N PHE A 272 -6.70 10.77 18.20
CA PHE A 272 -7.61 10.24 17.20
C PHE A 272 -8.43 9.11 17.78
N THR A 273 -9.73 9.06 17.45
CA THR A 273 -10.63 7.94 17.76
C THR A 273 -11.53 7.59 16.58
N ASN A 274 -11.85 6.31 16.43
CA ASN A 274 -12.78 5.81 15.43
C ASN A 274 -13.52 4.60 15.98
N LEU A 275 -14.85 4.74 16.12
CA LEU A 275 -15.76 3.69 16.53
C LEU A 275 -16.77 3.50 15.40
N ASN A 276 -16.99 2.28 14.93
CA ASN A 276 -17.93 2.07 13.85
C ASN A 276 -18.40 0.61 13.71
N THR A 277 -19.60 0.45 13.10
CA THR A 277 -20.19 -0.83 12.71
C THR A 277 -20.51 -0.93 11.23
N ILE A 278 -19.91 -0.09 10.41
CA ILE A 278 -20.22 0.08 8.98
C ILE A 278 -19.33 -0.71 8.02
N GLY A 279 -18.64 -1.73 8.52
CA GLY A 279 -17.69 -2.53 7.74
C GLY A 279 -16.32 -1.89 7.54
N TYR A 280 -16.08 -0.70 8.06
CA TYR A 280 -14.81 0.00 7.90
C TYR A 280 -13.76 -0.52 8.88
N ASP A 281 -12.63 -1.02 8.35
CA ASP A 281 -11.45 -1.36 9.16
C ASP A 281 -10.66 -0.10 9.50
N ALA A 282 -10.77 0.34 10.75
CA ALA A 282 -10.04 1.50 11.26
C ALA A 282 -8.55 1.21 11.50
N THR A 283 -8.14 -0.07 11.51
CA THR A 283 -6.78 -0.51 11.85
C THR A 283 -5.89 -0.77 10.64
N GLY A 284 -6.42 -0.76 9.41
CA GLY A 284 -5.70 -1.12 8.19
C GLY A 284 -4.37 -0.38 7.97
N ASP A 285 -4.26 0.87 8.43
CA ASP A 285 -3.02 1.65 8.35
C ASP A 285 -2.15 1.53 9.61
N ILE A 286 -2.71 1.07 10.72
CA ILE A 286 -2.00 0.97 12.00
C ILE A 286 -1.00 -0.18 11.97
N GLU A 287 -1.28 -1.23 11.23
CA GLU A 287 -0.32 -2.33 11.04
C GLU A 287 0.99 -1.83 10.41
N ASN A 288 0.92 -0.86 9.49
CA ASN A 288 2.09 -0.23 8.90
C ASN A 288 2.89 0.63 9.91
N LEU A 289 2.29 1.05 11.02
CA LEU A 289 3.01 1.70 12.12
C LEU A 289 3.78 0.69 12.98
N ILE A 290 3.17 -0.46 13.27
CA ILE A 290 3.80 -1.52 14.05
C ILE A 290 5.02 -2.04 13.29
N ARG A 291 4.88 -2.26 11.97
CA ARG A 291 5.90 -2.83 11.07
C ARG A 291 6.06 -2.02 9.79
N PRO A 292 6.65 -0.82 9.83
CA PRO A 292 6.95 -0.08 8.62
C PRO A 292 8.03 -0.84 7.83
N PHE A 293 7.61 -1.53 6.79
CA PHE A 293 8.52 -2.30 5.95
C PHE A 293 9.37 -1.37 5.08
N ARG A 294 10.68 -1.39 5.30
CA ARG A 294 11.66 -0.65 4.51
C ARG A 294 12.78 -1.59 4.09
N ILE A 295 13.08 -1.62 2.81
CA ILE A 295 14.15 -2.47 2.26
C ILE A 295 15.29 -1.59 1.76
N ASN A 296 16.52 -2.03 1.99
CA ASN A 296 17.75 -1.47 1.44
C ASN A 296 17.99 0.01 1.78
N GLU A 297 17.48 0.47 2.92
CA GLU A 297 17.75 1.80 3.45
C GLU A 297 18.92 1.77 4.45
N PRO A 298 19.68 2.87 4.57
CA PRO A 298 20.57 3.02 5.71
C PRO A 298 19.80 2.84 7.03
N ALA A 299 20.36 2.08 7.97
CA ALA A 299 19.73 1.73 9.25
C ALA A 299 18.45 0.88 9.19
N SER A 300 18.21 0.13 8.11
CA SER A 300 17.06 -0.78 7.98
C SER A 300 17.31 -2.21 8.48
N ILE A 301 18.39 -2.44 9.22
CA ILE A 301 18.70 -3.75 9.81
C ILE A 301 17.49 -4.30 10.57
N GLY A 302 17.10 -5.55 10.28
CA GLY A 302 15.99 -6.25 10.93
C GLY A 302 14.58 -5.78 10.54
N ASP A 303 14.39 -4.84 9.60
CA ASP A 303 13.06 -4.37 9.19
C ASP A 303 12.22 -5.46 8.49
N ASN A 304 12.85 -6.52 7.98
CA ASN A 304 12.23 -7.69 7.34
C ASN A 304 12.00 -8.86 8.31
N GLN A 305 12.29 -8.70 9.61
CA GLN A 305 12.19 -9.75 10.61
C GLN A 305 10.80 -9.78 11.24
N SER A 306 10.17 -10.95 11.26
CA SER A 306 8.86 -11.19 11.88
C SER A 306 8.65 -12.65 12.22
N VAL A 307 7.72 -12.91 13.12
CA VAL A 307 7.16 -14.24 13.41
C VAL A 307 5.87 -14.42 12.62
N ASN A 308 5.68 -15.56 11.99
CA ASN A 308 4.41 -15.92 11.36
C ASN A 308 3.60 -16.84 12.28
N SER A 309 2.29 -16.60 12.40
CA SER A 309 1.37 -17.54 13.03
C SER A 309 1.27 -18.84 12.21
N ILE A 310 1.08 -19.96 12.88
CA ILE A 310 0.94 -21.28 12.24
C ILE A 310 -0.50 -21.48 11.80
N LEU A 311 -1.44 -21.17 12.68
CA LEU A 311 -2.88 -21.26 12.47
C LEU A 311 -3.49 -19.86 12.35
N SER A 312 -4.47 -19.72 11.49
CA SER A 312 -5.27 -18.51 11.35
C SER A 312 -6.67 -18.88 10.89
N LEU A 313 -7.67 -18.43 11.64
CA LEU A 313 -9.07 -18.47 11.22
C LEU A 313 -9.39 -17.09 10.62
N SER A 314 -8.90 -16.82 9.43
CA SER A 314 -9.16 -15.57 8.73
C SER A 314 -10.00 -15.80 7.49
N PRO A 315 -10.85 -14.82 7.10
CA PRO A 315 -11.53 -14.89 5.82
C PRO A 315 -10.50 -14.87 4.69
N ASN A 316 -10.72 -15.64 3.63
CA ASN A 316 -9.90 -15.58 2.43
C ASN A 316 -9.95 -14.16 1.84
N GLN A 317 -8.83 -13.66 1.35
CA GLN A 317 -8.81 -12.37 0.65
C GLN A 317 -9.62 -12.49 -0.64
N LEU A 318 -10.59 -11.60 -0.78
CA LEU A 318 -11.47 -11.53 -1.92
C LEU A 318 -11.04 -10.40 -2.86
N ASN A 319 -11.21 -10.59 -4.16
CA ASN A 319 -11.21 -9.50 -5.14
C ASN A 319 -12.50 -8.65 -5.03
N PHE A 320 -12.84 -8.26 -3.81
CA PHE A 320 -14.08 -7.62 -3.44
C PHE A 320 -13.85 -6.64 -2.29
N LYS A 321 -14.60 -5.55 -2.22
CA LYS A 321 -14.46 -4.59 -1.12
C LYS A 321 -14.75 -5.26 0.22
N GLN A 322 -13.72 -5.38 1.06
CA GLN A 322 -13.81 -5.99 2.39
C GLN A 322 -14.90 -5.32 3.26
N SER A 323 -15.11 -4.02 3.12
CA SER A 323 -16.16 -3.29 3.84
C SER A 323 -17.57 -3.79 3.56
N ARG A 324 -17.81 -4.59 2.51
CA ARG A 324 -19.12 -5.16 2.22
C ARG A 324 -19.36 -6.51 2.89
N THR A 325 -18.30 -7.22 3.27
CA THR A 325 -18.37 -8.56 3.91
C THR A 325 -18.03 -8.53 5.40
N ASN A 326 -17.48 -7.43 5.89
CA ASN A 326 -17.00 -7.27 7.26
C ASN A 326 -18.11 -6.77 8.18
N PHE A 327 -18.70 -7.65 8.96
CA PHE A 327 -19.66 -7.30 10.02
C PHE A 327 -18.86 -6.96 11.27
N ASN A 328 -18.50 -5.70 11.44
CA ASN A 328 -17.60 -5.26 12.49
C ASN A 328 -18.27 -4.49 13.63
N ASN A 329 -17.55 -4.43 14.75
CA ASN A 329 -17.75 -3.45 15.82
C ASN A 329 -16.35 -3.04 16.29
N VAL A 330 -15.86 -1.92 15.76
CA VAL A 330 -14.49 -1.45 15.96
C VAL A 330 -14.43 -0.30 16.94
N GLU A 331 -13.47 -0.36 17.84
CA GLU A 331 -13.12 0.70 18.77
C GLU A 331 -11.63 0.97 18.70
N LEU A 332 -11.24 2.13 18.20
CA LEU A 332 -9.85 2.56 18.05
C LEU A 332 -9.64 3.91 18.73
N VAL A 333 -8.60 3.98 19.55
CA VAL A 333 -8.10 5.23 20.16
C VAL A 333 -6.60 5.32 19.95
N SER A 334 -6.09 6.47 19.51
CA SER A 334 -4.67 6.71 19.30
C SER A 334 -4.25 8.07 19.85
N LEU A 335 -3.07 8.13 20.46
CA LEU A 335 -2.43 9.35 20.93
C LEU A 335 -1.00 9.42 20.43
N ASN A 336 -0.68 10.51 19.74
CA ASN A 336 0.67 10.91 19.39
C ASN A 336 1.09 12.16 20.16
N ALA A 337 2.31 12.18 20.64
CA ALA A 337 2.89 13.37 21.24
C ALA A 337 4.36 13.54 20.84
N ILE A 338 4.75 14.79 20.60
CA ILE A 338 6.12 15.18 20.32
C ILE A 338 6.54 16.24 21.34
N PHE A 339 7.65 15.99 22.00
CA PHE A 339 8.26 16.88 22.96
C PHE A 339 9.64 17.32 22.48
N ILE A 340 9.92 18.63 22.51
CA ILE A 340 11.20 19.23 22.13
C ILE A 340 11.73 20.01 23.34
N PRO A 341 12.26 19.32 24.38
CA PRO A 341 12.73 19.97 25.59
C PRO A 341 13.87 20.96 25.32
N THR A 342 14.75 20.61 24.37
CA THR A 342 15.83 21.45 23.89
C THR A 342 15.95 21.35 22.37
N GLU A 343 16.66 22.28 21.73
CA GLU A 343 16.92 22.22 20.27
C GLU A 343 17.68 20.95 19.85
N LYS A 344 18.36 20.31 20.79
CA LYS A 344 19.13 19.07 20.53
C LYS A 344 18.33 17.81 20.76
N LEU A 345 17.29 17.85 21.59
CA LEU A 345 16.54 16.66 22.01
C LEU A 345 15.09 16.72 21.53
N LYS A 346 14.67 15.72 20.79
CA LYS A 346 13.29 15.49 20.39
C LYS A 346 12.85 14.10 20.83
N ILE A 347 11.71 14.02 21.49
CA ILE A 347 11.08 12.79 21.94
C ILE A 347 9.73 12.69 21.26
N LYS A 348 9.46 11.56 20.60
CA LYS A 348 8.15 11.28 19.99
C LYS A 348 7.56 10.03 20.64
N THR A 349 6.30 10.10 21.00
CA THR A 349 5.54 8.97 21.52
C THR A 349 4.32 8.72 20.68
N LEU A 350 4.02 7.47 20.43
CA LEU A 350 2.79 7.01 19.80
C LEU A 350 2.24 5.85 20.61
N GLY A 351 0.99 5.95 21.00
CA GLY A 351 0.23 4.87 21.61
C GLY A 351 -1.10 4.69 20.93
N PHE A 352 -1.54 3.45 20.74
CA PHE A 352 -2.92 3.17 20.38
C PHE A 352 -3.47 1.93 21.11
N PHE A 353 -4.77 1.93 21.26
CA PHE A 353 -5.55 0.79 21.70
C PHE A 353 -6.67 0.53 20.69
N ASN A 354 -6.79 -0.74 20.27
CA ASN A 354 -7.85 -1.20 19.39
C ASN A 354 -8.53 -2.41 20.01
N ALA A 355 -9.85 -2.32 20.16
CA ALA A 355 -10.72 -3.47 20.36
C ALA A 355 -11.62 -3.62 19.14
N ASP A 356 -11.71 -4.82 18.60
CA ASP A 356 -12.46 -5.06 17.38
C ASP A 356 -13.13 -6.44 17.45
N GLU A 357 -14.37 -6.47 17.06
CA GLU A 357 -15.14 -7.70 16.86
C GLU A 357 -15.60 -7.73 15.40
N THR A 358 -15.29 -8.81 14.70
CA THR A 358 -15.72 -8.99 13.31
C THR A 358 -16.40 -10.35 13.14
N ALA A 359 -17.47 -10.37 12.35
CA ALA A 359 -18.11 -11.59 11.92
C ALA A 359 -18.04 -11.74 10.40
N PHE A 360 -17.91 -12.98 9.94
CA PHE A 360 -17.78 -13.31 8.54
C PHE A 360 -18.57 -14.58 8.23
N PHE A 361 -19.21 -14.63 7.06
CA PHE A 361 -20.09 -15.74 6.69
C PHE A 361 -19.83 -16.16 5.25
N ARG A 362 -19.60 -17.46 5.05
CA ARG A 362 -19.46 -18.05 3.72
C ARG A 362 -20.04 -19.44 3.65
N ASN A 363 -20.48 -19.83 2.46
CA ASN A 363 -20.77 -21.22 2.12
C ASN A 363 -19.89 -21.58 0.92
N SER A 364 -19.19 -22.71 0.96
CA SER A 364 -18.39 -23.17 -0.17
C SER A 364 -18.76 -24.58 -0.61
N ILE A 365 -18.54 -24.83 -1.88
CA ILE A 365 -18.59 -26.14 -2.51
C ILE A 365 -17.25 -26.30 -3.23
N ASP A 366 -16.44 -27.23 -2.73
CA ASP A 366 -15.12 -27.51 -3.26
C ASP A 366 -15.14 -28.87 -3.96
N VAL A 367 -14.90 -28.88 -5.25
CA VAL A 367 -14.80 -30.11 -6.05
C VAL A 367 -13.31 -30.36 -6.29
N VAL A 368 -12.83 -31.46 -5.75
CA VAL A 368 -11.46 -31.94 -5.97
C VAL A 368 -11.51 -33.00 -7.05
N ASP A 369 -10.68 -32.84 -8.07
CA ASP A 369 -10.52 -33.81 -9.17
C ASP A 369 -9.05 -33.82 -9.59
N VAL A 370 -8.31 -34.76 -9.06
CA VAL A 370 -6.87 -34.89 -9.29
C VAL A 370 -6.40 -36.34 -9.16
N ASN A 371 -5.68 -36.85 -10.17
CA ASN A 371 -5.05 -38.16 -10.16
C ASN A 371 -5.97 -39.32 -9.75
N GLY A 372 -7.21 -39.35 -10.28
CA GLY A 372 -8.22 -40.36 -9.95
C GLY A 372 -8.90 -40.16 -8.58
N THR A 373 -8.52 -39.16 -7.81
CA THR A 373 -9.21 -38.75 -6.58
C THR A 373 -10.29 -37.74 -6.95
N ASN A 374 -11.56 -38.11 -6.72
CA ASN A 374 -12.70 -37.23 -7.00
C ASN A 374 -13.66 -37.23 -5.80
N PHE A 375 -13.88 -36.03 -5.24
CA PHE A 375 -14.89 -35.83 -4.19
C PHE A 375 -15.33 -34.37 -4.12
N THR A 376 -16.48 -34.16 -3.48
CA THR A 376 -17.01 -32.82 -3.23
C THR A 376 -17.10 -32.59 -1.73
N ASN A 377 -16.60 -31.44 -1.28
CA ASN A 377 -16.78 -30.95 0.08
C ASN A 377 -17.71 -29.73 0.11
N THR A 378 -18.51 -29.66 1.14
CA THR A 378 -19.39 -28.53 1.42
C THR A 378 -19.06 -27.94 2.79
N GLU A 379 -19.01 -26.62 2.87
CA GLU A 379 -18.76 -25.87 4.11
C GLU A 379 -19.83 -24.78 4.28
N ASP A 380 -20.48 -24.72 5.44
CA ASP A 380 -21.17 -23.52 5.94
C ASP A 380 -20.36 -22.98 7.11
N TYR A 381 -19.74 -21.82 6.92
CA TYR A 381 -18.74 -21.27 7.81
C TYR A 381 -19.18 -19.91 8.37
N LYS A 382 -19.24 -19.83 9.70
CA LYS A 382 -19.59 -18.62 10.44
C LYS A 382 -18.44 -18.32 11.41
N LEU A 383 -17.62 -17.36 11.07
CA LEU A 383 -16.47 -16.95 11.85
C LEU A 383 -16.80 -15.70 12.67
N ARG A 384 -16.37 -15.67 13.93
CA ARG A 384 -16.34 -14.51 14.80
C ARG A 384 -14.92 -14.33 15.32
N ASN A 385 -14.32 -13.20 15.01
CA ASN A 385 -12.99 -12.83 15.48
C ASN A 385 -13.10 -11.68 16.46
N THR A 386 -12.41 -11.80 17.59
CA THR A 386 -12.24 -10.70 18.53
C THR A 386 -10.74 -10.42 18.68
N LYS A 387 -10.36 -9.16 18.57
CA LYS A 387 -8.98 -8.72 18.77
C LYS A 387 -8.89 -7.55 19.74
N ARG A 388 -7.84 -7.55 20.57
CA ARG A 388 -7.45 -6.42 21.41
C ARG A 388 -5.99 -6.18 21.20
N ILE A 389 -5.61 -4.99 20.76
CA ILE A 389 -4.23 -4.63 20.47
C ILE A 389 -3.88 -3.38 21.25
N ALA A 390 -2.80 -3.45 22.02
CA ALA A 390 -2.17 -2.30 22.64
C ALA A 390 -0.76 -2.14 22.07
N PHE A 391 -0.48 -0.97 21.51
CA PHE A 391 0.83 -0.66 20.92
C PHE A 391 1.38 0.64 21.48
N GLY A 392 2.68 0.63 21.75
CA GLY A 392 3.44 1.79 22.16
C GLY A 392 4.73 1.93 21.39
N LYS A 393 5.06 3.17 21.01
CA LYS A 393 6.33 3.51 20.36
C LYS A 393 6.93 4.75 21.00
N LEU A 394 8.24 4.71 21.21
CA LEU A 394 9.04 5.83 21.70
C LEU A 394 10.24 6.03 20.76
N ASP A 395 10.34 7.22 20.18
CA ASP A 395 11.53 7.65 19.43
C ASP A 395 12.24 8.77 20.22
N VAL A 396 13.52 8.63 20.41
CA VAL A 396 14.41 9.65 21.00
C VAL A 396 15.44 10.03 19.96
N ILE A 397 15.44 11.29 19.56
CA ILE A 397 16.39 11.85 18.58
C ILE A 397 17.24 12.89 19.30
N TYR A 398 18.54 12.60 19.44
CA TYR A 398 19.49 13.50 20.06
C TYR A 398 20.50 14.01 19.05
N ASN A 399 20.38 15.29 18.69
CA ASN A 399 21.32 16.01 17.84
C ASN A 399 22.54 16.44 18.66
N MET A 400 23.54 15.57 18.78
CA MET A 400 24.78 15.86 19.54
C MET A 400 25.49 17.11 18.99
N SER A 401 25.51 17.24 17.64
CA SER A 401 26.03 18.40 16.93
C SER A 401 25.33 18.58 15.58
N LYS A 402 25.75 19.56 14.78
CA LYS A 402 25.30 19.74 13.39
C LYS A 402 25.63 18.51 12.51
N THR A 403 26.65 17.73 12.87
CA THR A 403 27.15 16.58 12.10
C THR A 403 26.98 15.22 12.79
N LYS A 404 26.55 15.18 14.04
CA LYS A 404 26.40 13.94 14.80
C LYS A 404 25.00 13.83 15.38
N MET A 405 24.40 12.65 15.24
CA MET A 405 23.04 12.36 15.70
C MET A 405 22.95 10.95 16.27
N LEU A 406 22.23 10.81 17.36
CA LEU A 406 21.85 9.53 17.95
C LEU A 406 20.33 9.41 17.90
N GLU A 407 19.84 8.28 17.42
CA GLU A 407 18.42 7.93 17.33
C GLU A 407 18.20 6.61 18.07
N ALA A 408 17.18 6.58 18.92
CA ALA A 408 16.74 5.36 19.58
C ALA A 408 15.23 5.20 19.35
N THR A 409 14.82 4.03 18.91
CA THR A 409 13.40 3.66 18.69
C THR A 409 13.10 2.42 19.52
N THR A 410 12.09 2.50 20.38
CA THR A 410 11.54 1.39 21.14
C THR A 410 10.10 1.17 20.73
N LYS A 411 9.73 -0.07 20.44
CA LYS A 411 8.34 -0.48 20.15
C LYS A 411 7.94 -1.63 21.06
N TYR A 412 6.71 -1.57 21.51
CA TYR A 412 6.08 -2.67 22.22
C TYR A 412 4.66 -2.89 21.67
N ASN A 413 4.34 -4.14 21.33
CA ASN A 413 3.00 -4.54 20.93
C ASN A 413 2.54 -5.71 21.80
N ASN A 414 1.27 -5.65 22.24
CA ASN A 414 0.58 -6.76 22.84
C ASN A 414 -0.79 -6.92 22.20
N GLY A 415 -0.95 -7.98 21.43
CA GLY A 415 -2.19 -8.35 20.77
C GLY A 415 -2.77 -9.63 21.38
N GLU A 416 -4.05 -9.62 21.71
CA GLU A 416 -4.83 -10.78 22.14
C GLU A 416 -5.94 -11.02 21.13
N PHE A 417 -6.06 -12.27 20.68
CA PHE A 417 -6.98 -12.68 19.65
C PHE A 417 -7.75 -13.92 20.09
N ASN A 418 -9.05 -13.93 19.83
CA ASN A 418 -9.90 -15.06 20.06
C ASN A 418 -10.85 -15.22 18.89
N ASP A 419 -10.61 -16.25 18.09
CA ASP A 419 -11.34 -16.57 16.88
C ASP A 419 -12.15 -17.82 17.13
N SER A 420 -13.44 -17.79 16.84
CA SER A 420 -14.35 -18.90 16.96
C SER A 420 -15.15 -19.09 15.69
N SER A 421 -15.19 -20.29 15.17
CA SER A 421 -16.03 -20.62 14.03
C SER A 421 -17.09 -21.66 14.39
N ASN A 422 -18.30 -21.49 13.83
CA ASN A 422 -19.27 -22.55 13.67
C ASN A 422 -19.19 -23.00 12.20
N LEU A 423 -18.72 -24.22 12.01
CA LEU A 423 -18.51 -24.83 10.70
C LEU A 423 -19.43 -26.05 10.57
N VAL A 424 -20.19 -26.14 9.49
CA VAL A 424 -20.82 -27.38 9.07
C VAL A 424 -20.05 -27.89 7.87
N PHE A 425 -19.28 -28.97 8.07
CA PHE A 425 -18.47 -29.62 7.06
C PHE A 425 -19.11 -30.96 6.66
N ASN A 426 -19.49 -31.06 5.38
CA ASN A 426 -20.19 -32.26 4.84
C ASN A 426 -21.35 -32.73 5.74
N GLY A 427 -22.16 -31.81 6.28
CA GLY A 427 -23.26 -32.05 7.17
C GLY A 427 -22.90 -32.21 8.65
N ASN A 428 -21.63 -32.32 9.01
CA ASN A 428 -21.17 -32.45 10.40
C ASN A 428 -20.93 -31.06 11.02
N SER A 429 -21.62 -30.76 12.11
CA SER A 429 -21.47 -29.52 12.85
C SER A 429 -20.20 -29.53 13.71
N THR A 430 -19.40 -28.50 13.56
CA THR A 430 -18.07 -28.41 14.16
C THR A 430 -17.85 -27.02 14.74
N ILE A 431 -17.18 -26.96 15.89
CA ILE A 431 -16.75 -25.68 16.49
C ILE A 431 -15.22 -25.66 16.53
N GLU A 432 -14.67 -24.63 15.93
CA GLU A 432 -13.26 -24.31 16.04
C GLU A 432 -13.06 -23.13 16.99
N ASN A 433 -12.04 -23.22 17.84
CA ASN A 433 -11.62 -22.13 18.69
C ASN A 433 -10.11 -21.95 18.57
N LEU A 434 -9.67 -20.76 18.21
CA LEU A 434 -8.27 -20.37 18.15
C LEU A 434 -8.04 -19.15 19.04
N GLN A 435 -7.29 -19.35 20.11
CA GLN A 435 -6.83 -18.27 20.98
C GLN A 435 -5.34 -18.07 20.77
N TYR A 436 -4.94 -16.82 20.53
CA TYR A 436 -3.52 -16.51 20.40
C TYR A 436 -3.17 -15.12 20.89
N LYS A 437 -1.88 -14.96 21.19
CA LYS A 437 -1.29 -13.67 21.55
C LYS A 437 -0.17 -13.35 20.57
N ASN A 438 0.05 -12.08 20.31
CA ASN A 438 1.24 -11.60 19.63
C ASN A 438 1.90 -10.56 20.51
N THR A 439 3.10 -10.84 20.97
CA THR A 439 3.90 -9.88 21.72
C THR A 439 5.18 -9.56 20.96
N LEU A 440 5.46 -8.27 20.83
CA LEU A 440 6.63 -7.74 20.14
C LEU A 440 7.34 -6.73 21.08
N PHE A 441 8.63 -6.91 21.26
CA PHE A 441 9.55 -5.90 21.74
C PHE A 441 10.62 -5.64 20.67
N ASP A 442 10.81 -4.39 20.27
CA ASP A 442 11.76 -3.99 19.24
C ASP A 442 12.52 -2.74 19.67
N GLN A 443 13.82 -2.86 19.81
CA GLN A 443 14.73 -1.78 20.19
C GLN A 443 15.75 -1.57 19.10
N LYS A 444 15.80 -0.35 18.54
CA LYS A 444 16.80 0.07 17.55
C LYS A 444 17.54 1.30 18.03
N ILE A 445 18.86 1.31 17.87
CA ILE A 445 19.71 2.46 18.16
C ILE A 445 20.60 2.72 16.95
N SER A 446 20.63 3.96 16.47
CA SER A 446 21.44 4.37 15.33
C SER A 446 22.25 5.61 15.66
N TYR A 447 23.56 5.52 15.45
CA TYR A 447 24.47 6.66 15.51
C TYR A 447 24.88 7.06 14.12
N THR A 448 24.72 8.32 13.74
CA THR A 448 25.12 8.88 12.45
C THR A 448 26.14 9.99 12.65
N ASN A 449 27.23 9.92 11.89
CA ASN A 449 28.26 10.96 11.84
C ASN A 449 28.55 11.36 10.38
N LYS A 450 28.25 12.62 10.04
CA LYS A 450 28.59 13.22 8.74
C LYS A 450 29.89 13.99 8.92
N PHE A 451 31.01 13.40 8.50
CA PHE A 451 32.35 14.01 8.75
C PHE A 451 32.88 14.86 7.60
N LYS A 452 32.24 14.83 6.42
CA LYS A 452 32.40 15.75 5.29
C LYS A 452 31.06 15.96 4.62
N ASP A 453 30.90 16.99 3.80
CA ASP A 453 29.61 17.34 3.19
C ASP A 453 28.92 16.18 2.46
N LYS A 454 29.74 15.28 1.88
CA LYS A 454 29.26 14.15 1.08
C LYS A 454 29.73 12.78 1.61
N LYS A 455 30.19 12.71 2.87
CA LYS A 455 30.61 11.46 3.51
C LYS A 455 29.93 11.29 4.86
N ALA A 456 29.39 10.10 5.09
CA ALA A 456 28.72 9.75 6.34
C ALA A 456 29.03 8.33 6.76
N PHE A 457 29.02 8.11 8.06
CA PHE A 457 29.15 6.81 8.71
C PHE A 457 27.95 6.61 9.64
N LEU A 458 27.35 5.44 9.57
CA LEU A 458 26.28 5.02 10.45
C LEU A 458 26.70 3.76 11.20
N LEU A 459 26.33 3.68 12.46
CA LEU A 459 26.40 2.45 13.25
C LEU A 459 24.99 2.20 13.80
N THR A 460 24.43 1.05 13.49
CA THR A 460 23.07 0.68 13.89
C THR A 460 23.10 -0.64 14.63
N GLY A 461 22.50 -0.68 15.81
CA GLY A 461 22.22 -1.90 16.57
C GLY A 461 20.73 -2.09 16.72
N ARG A 462 20.23 -3.33 16.64
CA ARG A 462 18.82 -3.66 16.84
C ARG A 462 18.66 -4.99 17.55
N PHE A 463 17.65 -5.04 18.43
CA PHE A 463 17.17 -6.24 19.09
C PHE A 463 15.67 -6.34 18.93
N ILE A 464 15.18 -7.55 18.57
CA ILE A 464 13.76 -7.86 18.44
C ILE A 464 13.49 -9.15 19.18
N ASP A 465 12.46 -9.17 20.00
CA ASP A 465 11.88 -10.40 20.59
C ASP A 465 10.39 -10.41 20.25
N GLU A 466 9.96 -11.44 19.55
CA GLU A 466 8.58 -11.58 19.13
C GLU A 466 8.13 -13.02 19.32
N GLN A 467 6.91 -13.19 19.83
CA GLN A 467 6.33 -14.52 20.01
C GLN A 467 4.83 -14.55 19.74
N THR A 468 4.37 -15.70 19.23
CA THR A 468 2.97 -15.94 18.95
C THR A 468 2.56 -17.34 19.49
N PRO A 469 2.24 -17.47 20.78
CA PRO A 469 1.62 -18.70 21.30
C PRO A 469 0.17 -18.82 20.82
N GLN A 470 -0.22 -20.04 20.42
CA GLN A 470 -1.54 -20.37 19.90
C GLN A 470 -2.10 -21.59 20.59
N ASN A 471 -3.40 -21.59 20.88
CA ASN A 471 -4.17 -22.70 21.41
C ASN A 471 -5.39 -22.90 20.50
N TYR A 472 -5.34 -23.98 19.72
CA TYR A 472 -6.39 -24.36 18.80
C TYR A 472 -7.12 -25.58 19.32
N ARG A 473 -8.45 -25.54 19.25
CA ARG A 473 -9.33 -26.64 19.62
C ARG A 473 -10.40 -26.86 18.57
N LEU A 474 -10.69 -28.14 18.33
CA LEU A 474 -11.72 -28.61 17.42
C LEU A 474 -12.54 -29.66 18.14
N ASN A 475 -13.88 -29.53 18.19
CA ASN A 475 -14.77 -30.45 18.88
C ASN A 475 -15.21 -31.62 18.01
N GLN A 476 -14.51 -31.89 16.92
CA GLN A 476 -14.72 -33.01 16.00
C GLN A 476 -13.36 -33.62 15.63
N PHE A 477 -13.36 -34.92 15.38
CA PHE A 477 -12.20 -35.66 14.90
C PHE A 477 -12.48 -36.19 13.48
N PHE A 478 -11.80 -35.64 12.47
CA PHE A 478 -12.01 -35.96 11.06
C PHE A 478 -10.99 -36.96 10.49
N TYR A 479 -9.95 -37.31 11.22
CA TYR A 479 -8.74 -37.92 10.68
C TYR A 479 -8.64 -39.40 10.93
N GLN A 480 -9.77 -40.14 10.92
CA GLN A 480 -9.82 -41.57 11.24
C GLN A 480 -8.87 -42.42 10.39
N ASN A 481 -8.81 -42.10 9.06
CA ASN A 481 -7.89 -42.79 8.17
C ASN A 481 -6.40 -42.51 8.47
N LEU A 482 -6.12 -41.35 9.09
CA LEU A 482 -4.76 -40.95 9.43
C LEU A 482 -4.31 -41.53 10.77
N PHE A 483 -5.28 -41.79 11.70
CA PHE A 483 -5.05 -42.31 13.04
C PHE A 483 -6.02 -43.48 13.35
N PRO A 484 -5.85 -44.61 12.68
CA PRO A 484 -6.81 -45.74 12.79
C PRO A 484 -6.91 -46.31 14.20
N ASP A 485 -5.85 -46.25 15.01
CA ASP A 485 -5.82 -46.74 16.39
C ASP A 485 -6.47 -45.78 17.40
N SER A 486 -7.11 -44.71 16.94
CA SER A 486 -7.70 -43.66 17.80
C SER A 486 -9.21 -43.52 17.59
N GLU A 487 -9.94 -44.60 17.45
CA GLU A 487 -11.38 -44.64 17.18
C GLU A 487 -12.22 -43.88 18.23
N ASN A 488 -11.78 -43.85 19.49
CA ASN A 488 -12.45 -43.12 20.56
C ASN A 488 -12.21 -41.60 20.56
N ALA A 489 -11.30 -41.11 19.71
CA ALA A 489 -11.04 -39.67 19.63
C ALA A 489 -12.25 -38.93 19.07
N ASN A 490 -12.68 -37.87 19.76
CA ASN A 490 -13.78 -37.01 19.31
C ASN A 490 -13.44 -35.53 19.30
N ASN A 491 -12.31 -35.13 19.87
CA ASN A 491 -11.83 -33.76 19.92
C ASN A 491 -10.35 -33.71 19.54
N VAL A 492 -9.92 -32.51 19.10
CA VAL A 492 -8.55 -32.26 18.74
C VAL A 492 -8.06 -30.97 19.41
N LYS A 493 -6.81 -31.01 19.89
CA LYS A 493 -6.15 -29.83 20.44
C LYS A 493 -4.75 -29.68 19.85
N GLN A 494 -4.41 -28.46 19.42
CA GLN A 494 -3.03 -28.13 19.09
C GLN A 494 -2.58 -26.92 19.87
N LEU A 495 -1.52 -27.07 20.61
CA LEU A 495 -0.75 -25.98 21.19
C LEU A 495 0.43 -25.70 20.26
N SER A 496 0.69 -24.45 19.99
CA SER A 496 1.89 -24.05 19.26
C SER A 496 2.46 -22.75 19.82
N LYS A 497 3.76 -22.62 19.78
CA LYS A 497 4.49 -21.41 20.11
C LYS A 497 5.57 -21.19 19.05
N ASN A 498 5.47 -20.11 18.32
CA ASN A 498 6.52 -19.63 17.45
C ASN A 498 7.11 -18.36 18.07
N GLN A 499 8.42 -18.35 18.28
CA GLN A 499 9.17 -17.22 18.86
C GLN A 499 10.40 -16.93 18.03
N MET A 500 10.70 -15.65 17.86
CA MET A 500 11.88 -15.16 17.17
C MET A 500 12.61 -14.16 18.05
N GLN A 501 13.90 -14.35 18.20
CA GLN A 501 14.84 -13.38 18.74
C GLN A 501 15.82 -12.99 17.66
N PHE A 502 15.96 -11.69 17.45
CA PHE A 502 16.89 -11.12 16.50
C PHE A 502 17.80 -10.11 17.21
N ALA A 503 19.08 -10.19 16.94
CA ALA A 503 20.06 -9.21 17.37
C ALA A 503 21.00 -8.90 16.20
N GLY A 504 21.17 -7.65 15.85
CA GLY A 504 22.01 -7.27 14.74
C GLY A 504 22.77 -5.98 14.99
N ILE A 505 23.96 -5.90 14.41
CA ILE A 505 24.78 -4.69 14.36
C ILE A 505 25.26 -4.48 12.93
N ASN A 506 25.28 -3.21 12.51
CA ASN A 506 25.63 -2.84 11.15
C ASN A 506 26.39 -1.54 11.13
N ALA A 507 27.55 -1.53 10.48
CA ALA A 507 28.34 -0.33 10.19
C ALA A 507 28.21 -0.02 8.69
N HIS A 508 27.83 1.20 8.34
CA HIS A 508 27.58 1.64 6.98
C HIS A 508 28.35 2.93 6.66
N LEU A 509 29.21 2.88 5.65
CA LEU A 509 29.97 4.00 5.14
C LEU A 509 29.41 4.42 3.78
N LEU A 510 29.12 5.71 3.64
CA LEU A 510 28.69 6.33 2.38
C LEU A 510 29.70 7.41 1.98
N ASP A 511 30.18 7.36 0.74
CA ASP A 511 31.09 8.35 0.16
C ASP A 511 30.60 8.76 -1.23
N ARG A 512 29.97 9.94 -1.33
CA ARG A 512 29.53 10.52 -2.59
C ARG A 512 30.58 11.52 -3.10
N LYS A 513 30.98 11.33 -4.35
CA LYS A 513 31.90 12.24 -5.02
C LYS A 513 31.19 13.45 -5.63
N GLU A 514 31.92 14.48 -5.96
CA GLU A 514 31.46 15.71 -6.65
C GLU A 514 30.74 15.38 -7.98
N ASN A 515 31.30 14.45 -8.77
CA ASN A 515 30.74 13.99 -10.04
C ASN A 515 29.46 13.15 -9.91
N GLY A 516 28.99 12.89 -8.66
CA GLY A 516 27.79 12.11 -8.38
C GLY A 516 28.01 10.60 -8.20
N ASN A 517 29.25 10.10 -8.36
CA ASN A 517 29.56 8.71 -8.03
C ASN A 517 29.34 8.45 -6.54
N LEU A 518 28.85 7.26 -6.20
CA LEU A 518 28.57 6.88 -4.82
C LEU A 518 29.17 5.51 -4.51
N LEU A 519 29.97 5.47 -3.46
CA LEU A 519 30.46 4.24 -2.84
C LEU A 519 29.69 4.01 -1.53
N GLU A 520 29.09 2.85 -1.37
CA GLU A 520 28.50 2.38 -0.13
C GLU A 520 29.18 1.08 0.29
N LEU A 521 29.65 1.03 1.52
CA LEU A 521 30.24 -0.16 2.13
C LEU A 521 29.51 -0.46 3.43
N GLN A 522 29.14 -1.70 3.62
CA GLN A 522 28.35 -2.13 4.76
C GLN A 522 28.94 -3.42 5.34
N LEU A 523 29.25 -3.41 6.62
CA LEU A 523 29.70 -4.58 7.37
C LEU A 523 28.71 -4.81 8.51
N GLY A 524 28.22 -6.02 8.66
CA GLY A 524 27.26 -6.32 9.71
C GLY A 524 27.27 -7.77 10.12
N ASN A 525 26.67 -7.98 11.29
CA ASN A 525 26.37 -9.30 11.80
C ASN A 525 24.92 -9.32 12.29
N GLU A 526 24.16 -10.31 11.85
CA GLU A 526 22.78 -10.53 12.20
C GLU A 526 22.63 -11.94 12.80
N TYR A 527 22.21 -12.01 14.04
CA TYR A 527 21.87 -13.25 14.70
C TYR A 527 20.37 -13.37 14.84
N ARG A 528 19.80 -14.45 14.32
CA ARG A 528 18.40 -14.81 14.45
C ARG A 528 18.25 -16.18 15.09
N LYS A 529 17.40 -16.29 16.08
CA LYS A 529 17.00 -17.53 16.72
C LYS A 529 15.49 -17.65 16.65
N ASP A 530 15.02 -18.70 15.99
CA ASP A 530 13.64 -19.09 15.93
C ASP A 530 13.41 -20.34 16.77
N GLN A 531 12.30 -20.38 17.52
CA GLN A 531 11.86 -21.53 18.29
C GLN A 531 10.42 -21.86 17.92
N LEU A 532 10.21 -23.08 17.41
CA LEU A 532 8.90 -23.61 17.08
C LEU A 532 8.63 -24.82 17.96
N SER A 533 7.66 -24.69 18.87
CA SER A 533 7.16 -25.81 19.66
C SER A 533 5.70 -26.08 19.29
N THR A 534 5.38 -27.31 18.91
CA THR A 534 4.00 -27.70 18.61
C THR A 534 3.66 -29.03 19.30
N THR A 535 2.47 -29.11 19.86
CA THR A 535 1.92 -30.31 20.49
C THR A 535 0.53 -30.55 19.93
N PHE A 536 0.39 -31.60 19.14
CA PHE A 536 -0.88 -32.08 18.63
C PHE A 536 -1.40 -33.22 19.49
N SER A 537 -2.68 -33.16 19.89
CA SER A 537 -3.30 -34.10 20.81
C SER A 537 -4.67 -34.55 20.32
N LEU A 538 -4.94 -35.84 20.36
CA LEU A 538 -6.25 -36.41 20.19
C LEU A 538 -6.89 -36.62 21.57
N LEU A 539 -8.14 -36.24 21.71
CA LEU A 539 -8.84 -36.23 22.97
C LEU A 539 -10.12 -37.06 22.87
N GLU A 540 -10.49 -37.68 23.95
CA GLU A 540 -11.79 -38.30 24.21
C GLU A 540 -12.51 -37.49 25.30
N ASN A 541 -13.62 -36.80 24.96
CA ASN A 541 -14.38 -35.96 25.88
C ASN A 541 -13.49 -34.96 26.67
N GLU A 542 -12.64 -34.20 25.93
CA GLU A 542 -11.65 -33.24 26.47
C GLU A 542 -10.51 -33.89 27.28
N THR A 543 -10.48 -35.19 27.46
CA THR A 543 -9.38 -35.91 28.13
C THR A 543 -8.34 -36.39 27.12
N LEU A 544 -7.06 -36.23 27.43
CA LEU A 544 -5.97 -36.65 26.55
C LEU A 544 -6.04 -38.19 26.31
N LEU A 545 -6.22 -38.59 25.07
CA LEU A 545 -6.15 -39.95 24.61
C LEU A 545 -4.72 -40.27 24.13
N VAL A 546 -4.21 -39.52 23.16
CA VAL A 546 -2.87 -39.77 22.61
C VAL A 546 -2.28 -38.50 21.99
N GLN A 547 -0.96 -38.42 21.97
CA GLN A 547 -0.18 -37.47 21.20
C GLN A 547 0.57 -38.21 20.10
N PRO A 548 0.06 -38.27 18.87
CA PRO A 548 0.64 -39.07 17.81
C PRO A 548 2.09 -38.71 17.50
N ASN A 549 2.92 -39.72 17.31
CA ASN A 549 4.29 -39.55 16.86
C ASN A 549 4.31 -38.91 15.46
N GLY A 550 5.32 -38.04 15.17
CA GLY A 550 5.40 -37.36 13.90
C GLY A 550 4.55 -36.08 13.79
N TYR A 551 3.85 -35.67 14.87
CA TYR A 551 3.02 -34.48 14.97
C TYR A 551 3.42 -33.55 16.12
N GLN A 552 4.60 -33.78 16.69
CA GLN A 552 5.17 -32.96 17.76
C GLN A 552 6.48 -32.33 17.29
N ASN A 553 6.64 -31.02 17.44
CA ASN A 553 7.87 -30.32 17.08
C ASN A 553 8.49 -29.60 18.28
N GLY A 554 9.80 -29.60 18.33
CA GLY A 554 10.63 -28.87 19.29
C GLY A 554 11.81 -28.19 18.59
N ALA A 555 11.52 -27.54 17.44
CA ALA A 555 12.55 -27.02 16.56
C ALA A 555 13.16 -25.71 17.11
N ASN A 556 14.49 -25.65 17.13
CA ASN A 556 15.30 -24.49 17.44
C ASN A 556 16.22 -24.23 16.24
N TYR A 557 15.99 -23.14 15.55
CA TYR A 557 16.71 -22.76 14.34
C TYR A 557 17.47 -21.47 14.58
N GLN A 558 18.80 -21.55 14.51
CA GLN A 558 19.69 -20.41 14.71
C GLN A 558 20.41 -20.10 13.41
N VAL A 559 20.46 -18.84 13.05
CA VAL A 559 21.16 -18.31 11.88
C VAL A 559 21.99 -17.13 12.36
N ASN A 560 23.30 -17.21 12.17
CA ASN A 560 24.19 -16.07 12.35
C ASN A 560 24.78 -15.71 10.99
N ASP A 561 24.46 -14.53 10.48
CA ASP A 561 24.89 -14.01 9.17
C ASP A 561 25.92 -12.91 9.37
N LEU A 562 27.17 -13.21 9.06
CA LEU A 562 28.24 -12.23 8.93
C LEU A 562 28.31 -11.78 7.48
N TYR A 563 28.05 -10.52 7.20
CA TYR A 563 28.01 -10.04 5.83
C TYR A 563 28.87 -8.80 5.59
N PHE A 564 29.37 -8.73 4.35
CA PHE A 564 29.96 -7.54 3.77
C PHE A 564 29.22 -7.21 2.48
N LYS A 565 28.62 -6.01 2.40
CA LYS A 565 27.89 -5.54 1.22
C LYS A 565 28.61 -4.33 0.65
N SER A 566 28.77 -4.32 -0.66
CA SER A 566 29.35 -3.21 -1.38
C SER A 566 28.46 -2.79 -2.54
N LYS A 567 28.34 -1.49 -2.73
CA LYS A 567 27.64 -0.88 -3.87
C LYS A 567 28.50 0.25 -4.41
N TYR A 568 28.74 0.22 -5.70
CA TYR A 568 29.36 1.35 -6.40
C TYR A 568 28.47 1.79 -7.53
N ARG A 569 28.11 3.06 -7.51
CA ARG A 569 27.39 3.71 -8.61
C ARG A 569 28.33 4.67 -9.34
N LEU A 570 28.48 4.41 -10.62
CA LEU A 570 29.19 5.27 -11.57
C LEU A 570 28.16 6.11 -12.33
N LYS A 571 28.30 7.42 -12.29
CA LYS A 571 27.47 8.36 -13.05
C LYS A 571 28.27 9.00 -14.18
N VAL A 572 27.85 8.76 -15.42
CA VAL A 572 28.46 9.35 -16.62
C VAL A 572 27.35 10.08 -17.39
N LYS A 573 27.32 11.40 -17.28
CA LYS A 573 26.25 12.22 -17.88
C LYS A 573 24.85 11.69 -17.50
N ASN A 574 24.09 11.23 -18.47
CA ASN A 574 22.72 10.72 -18.34
C ASN A 574 22.66 9.21 -18.03
N LEU A 575 23.81 8.56 -17.89
CA LEU A 575 23.92 7.15 -17.63
C LEU A 575 24.43 6.89 -16.21
N GLY A 576 23.72 6.04 -15.47
CA GLY A 576 24.13 5.52 -14.17
C GLY A 576 24.35 4.00 -14.26
N LEU A 577 25.53 3.55 -13.91
CA LEU A 577 25.85 2.13 -13.77
C LEU A 577 26.01 1.81 -12.29
N THR A 578 25.34 0.78 -11.82
CA THR A 578 25.41 0.33 -10.42
C THR A 578 25.86 -1.12 -10.36
N GLY A 579 26.97 -1.37 -9.68
CA GLY A 579 27.39 -2.72 -9.32
C GLY A 579 27.19 -2.93 -7.82
N LYS A 580 26.71 -4.12 -7.44
CA LYS A 580 26.60 -4.55 -6.05
C LYS A 580 27.20 -5.94 -5.91
N LEU A 581 27.94 -6.15 -4.82
CA LEU A 581 28.44 -7.45 -4.40
C LEU A 581 28.19 -7.59 -2.90
N ASN A 582 27.36 -8.57 -2.55
CA ASN A 582 27.05 -8.88 -1.16
C ASN A 582 27.62 -10.26 -0.84
N PHE A 583 28.47 -10.31 0.17
CA PHE A 583 29.11 -11.51 0.67
C PHE A 583 28.44 -11.88 2.00
N HIS A 584 28.06 -13.15 2.14
CA HIS A 584 27.40 -13.68 3.33
C HIS A 584 28.11 -14.95 3.78
N GLN A 585 28.54 -15.00 5.03
CA GLN A 585 28.98 -16.20 5.72
C GLN A 585 27.95 -16.52 6.80
N LEU A 586 27.20 -17.58 6.61
CA LEU A 586 26.24 -18.02 7.60
C LEU A 586 26.83 -19.12 8.49
N PHE A 587 26.30 -19.13 9.72
CA PHE A 587 26.51 -20.20 10.67
C PHE A 587 25.13 -20.63 11.13
N ASN A 588 24.64 -21.74 10.56
CA ASN A 588 23.29 -22.25 10.79
C ASN A 588 23.33 -23.44 11.74
N GLN A 589 22.40 -23.47 12.70
CA GLN A 589 22.16 -24.65 13.55
C GLN A 589 20.67 -24.93 13.59
N LEU A 590 20.31 -26.17 13.27
CA LEU A 590 18.94 -26.69 13.44
C LEU A 590 18.98 -27.84 14.45
N LYS A 591 18.16 -27.69 15.50
CA LYS A 591 17.86 -28.76 16.44
C LYS A 591 16.35 -28.97 16.44
N ASP A 592 15.89 -30.15 16.11
CA ASP A 592 14.47 -30.51 16.16
C ASP A 592 14.34 -31.92 16.74
N ASN A 593 13.78 -32.01 17.95
CA ASN A 593 13.67 -33.24 18.72
C ASN A 593 15.03 -33.95 18.84
N GLN A 594 15.24 -35.04 18.10
CA GLN A 594 16.48 -35.84 18.11
C GLN A 594 17.46 -35.47 16.99
N ILE A 595 17.07 -34.60 16.07
CA ILE A 595 17.89 -34.19 14.93
C ILE A 595 18.70 -32.95 15.33
N SER A 596 20.00 -33.01 15.12
CA SER A 596 20.89 -31.86 15.26
C SER A 596 21.77 -31.75 14.01
N SER A 597 21.70 -30.64 13.33
CA SER A 597 22.48 -30.40 12.12
C SER A 597 23.07 -28.99 12.15
N ASN A 598 24.29 -28.85 11.63
CA ASN A 598 24.97 -27.58 11.46
C ASN A 598 25.38 -27.40 10.00
N GLN A 599 25.29 -26.18 9.49
CA GLN A 599 25.71 -25.82 8.13
C GLN A 599 26.28 -24.39 8.11
N ASN A 600 27.42 -24.22 7.43
CA ASN A 600 28.09 -22.92 7.35
C ASN A 600 28.27 -22.49 5.90
N PRO A 601 27.18 -22.17 5.16
CA PRO A 601 27.28 -21.79 3.76
C PRO A 601 27.89 -20.39 3.61
N PHE A 602 28.69 -20.25 2.55
CA PHE A 602 29.17 -18.97 2.07
C PHE A 602 28.58 -18.71 0.69
N PHE A 603 28.03 -17.53 0.47
CA PHE A 603 27.51 -17.16 -0.85
C PHE A 603 27.73 -15.69 -1.19
N ILE A 604 27.66 -15.41 -2.47
CA ILE A 604 27.84 -14.08 -3.05
C ILE A 604 26.58 -13.74 -3.83
N ASN A 605 25.97 -12.60 -3.53
CA ASN A 605 24.80 -12.07 -4.23
C ASN A 605 25.21 -10.86 -5.09
N PRO A 606 25.58 -11.09 -6.37
CA PRO A 606 25.92 -10.02 -7.29
C PRO A 606 24.67 -9.36 -7.88
N SER A 607 24.79 -8.07 -8.18
CA SER A 607 23.76 -7.37 -8.96
C SER A 607 24.39 -6.27 -9.79
N ILE A 608 23.89 -6.10 -11.01
CA ILE A 608 24.25 -5.01 -11.90
C ILE A 608 22.99 -4.25 -12.31
N GLY A 609 23.07 -2.95 -12.36
CA GLY A 609 21.94 -2.09 -12.76
C GLY A 609 22.40 -0.98 -13.71
N LEU A 610 21.50 -0.63 -14.60
CA LEU A 610 21.61 0.46 -15.56
C LEU A 610 20.45 1.41 -15.36
N ASP A 611 20.74 2.70 -15.25
CA ASP A 611 19.78 3.79 -15.21
C ASP A 611 20.16 4.77 -16.34
N TRP A 612 19.37 4.82 -17.39
CA TRP A 612 19.64 5.63 -18.57
C TRP A 612 18.52 6.62 -18.83
N LYS A 613 18.83 7.90 -18.62
CA LYS A 613 17.98 9.02 -18.98
C LYS A 613 18.28 9.40 -20.44
N ILE A 614 17.54 8.80 -21.39
CA ILE A 614 17.74 9.05 -22.83
C ILE A 614 17.50 10.54 -23.12
N ASN A 615 16.41 11.06 -22.57
CA ASN A 615 16.06 12.47 -22.57
C ASN A 615 15.10 12.76 -21.39
N ASP A 616 14.59 14.00 -21.27
CA ASP A 616 13.76 14.40 -20.14
C ASP A 616 12.43 13.62 -20.03
N LYS A 617 11.99 13.00 -21.12
CA LYS A 617 10.73 12.24 -21.19
C LYS A 617 10.90 10.73 -21.33
N ASN A 618 12.14 10.26 -21.44
CA ASN A 618 12.40 8.85 -21.75
C ASN A 618 13.50 8.32 -20.85
N LYS A 619 13.13 7.43 -19.93
CA LYS A 619 14.02 6.83 -18.95
C LYS A 619 13.88 5.31 -18.97
N ILE A 620 15.01 4.63 -19.03
CA ILE A 620 15.10 3.16 -18.91
C ILE A 620 15.90 2.84 -17.66
N MET A 621 15.38 1.91 -16.89
CA MET A 621 16.09 1.27 -15.77
C MET A 621 16.03 -0.23 -15.97
N THR A 622 17.18 -0.89 -15.85
CA THR A 622 17.23 -2.35 -15.86
C THR A 622 18.23 -2.84 -14.83
N SER A 623 17.96 -3.98 -14.24
CA SER A 623 18.87 -4.62 -13.31
C SER A 623 18.75 -6.13 -13.39
N TYR A 624 19.90 -6.78 -13.28
CA TYR A 624 20.00 -8.22 -13.08
C TYR A 624 20.59 -8.47 -11.70
N SER A 625 20.06 -9.45 -10.97
CA SER A 625 20.58 -9.90 -9.69
C SER A 625 20.50 -11.42 -9.58
N TYR A 626 21.52 -11.99 -8.97
CA TYR A 626 21.51 -13.36 -8.47
C TYR A 626 21.52 -13.32 -6.95
N ASN A 627 20.58 -14.01 -6.31
CA ASN A 627 20.40 -14.02 -4.87
C ASN A 627 20.27 -15.45 -4.35
N THR A 628 21.05 -15.77 -3.33
CA THR A 628 20.87 -16.94 -2.50
C THR A 628 20.22 -16.53 -1.19
N ALA A 629 19.14 -17.18 -0.83
CA ALA A 629 18.41 -16.97 0.42
C ALA A 629 18.42 -18.23 1.27
N ASN A 630 18.50 -18.07 2.57
CA ASN A 630 18.41 -19.18 3.52
C ASN A 630 16.96 -19.49 3.85
N ALA A 631 16.61 -20.79 4.00
CA ALA A 631 15.30 -21.24 4.42
C ALA A 631 14.96 -20.71 5.83
N LYS A 632 13.68 -20.55 6.13
CA LYS A 632 13.16 -20.09 7.43
C LYS A 632 12.73 -21.27 8.28
N ILE A 633 12.45 -21.04 9.57
CA ILE A 633 11.97 -22.08 10.50
C ILE A 633 10.75 -22.83 9.96
N LEU A 634 9.78 -22.14 9.34
CA LEU A 634 8.58 -22.76 8.75
C LEU A 634 8.84 -23.53 7.44
N ASP A 635 10.10 -23.61 7.00
CA ASP A 635 10.51 -24.43 5.86
C ASP A 635 11.24 -25.70 6.29
N VAL A 636 11.82 -25.71 7.52
CA VAL A 636 12.80 -26.73 7.94
C VAL A 636 12.36 -27.62 9.09
N TYR A 637 11.23 -27.36 9.76
CA TYR A 637 10.74 -28.23 10.84
C TYR A 637 10.37 -29.63 10.31
N SER A 638 10.45 -30.66 11.17
CA SER A 638 10.53 -32.05 10.72
C SER A 638 9.24 -32.87 10.86
N ASN A 639 8.26 -32.44 11.65
CA ASN A 639 7.03 -33.19 11.88
C ASN A 639 5.79 -32.40 11.45
N PHE A 640 4.67 -33.07 11.18
CA PHE A 640 3.44 -32.42 10.77
C PHE A 640 2.89 -31.48 11.85
N VAL A 641 2.32 -30.37 11.42
CA VAL A 641 1.60 -29.39 12.23
C VAL A 641 0.25 -29.16 11.63
N LEU A 642 -0.81 -29.16 12.43
CA LEU A 642 -2.15 -28.78 11.98
C LEU A 642 -2.17 -27.26 11.67
N THR A 643 -2.51 -26.90 10.44
CA THR A 643 -2.55 -25.51 9.93
C THR A 643 -3.96 -25.03 9.59
N GLY A 644 -4.95 -25.90 9.73
CA GLY A 644 -6.38 -25.64 9.54
C GLY A 644 -7.18 -26.86 10.04
N PHE A 645 -8.51 -26.78 10.09
CA PHE A 645 -9.32 -27.84 10.68
C PHE A 645 -9.12 -29.25 10.06
N ARG A 646 -8.60 -29.32 8.83
CA ARG A 646 -8.30 -30.58 8.12
C ARG A 646 -6.96 -30.57 7.38
N SER A 647 -6.12 -29.58 7.63
CA SER A 647 -4.86 -29.40 6.89
C SER A 647 -3.66 -29.57 7.81
N PHE A 648 -2.75 -30.43 7.42
CA PHE A 648 -1.46 -30.61 8.07
C PHE A 648 -0.33 -30.18 7.14
N SER A 649 0.69 -29.54 7.69
CA SER A 649 1.88 -29.15 6.96
C SER A 649 3.15 -29.62 7.67
N LYS A 650 4.18 -29.93 6.89
CA LYS A 650 5.51 -30.34 7.35
C LYS A 650 6.57 -29.63 6.52
N GLY A 651 7.64 -29.19 7.14
CA GLY A 651 8.81 -28.65 6.45
C GLY A 651 9.64 -29.72 5.75
N THR A 652 10.84 -29.32 5.32
CA THR A 652 11.78 -30.25 4.65
C THR A 652 12.56 -31.14 5.63
N GLY A 653 12.61 -30.77 6.92
CA GLY A 653 13.43 -31.43 7.93
C GLY A 653 14.94 -31.17 7.81
N SER A 654 15.36 -30.27 6.93
CA SER A 654 16.78 -30.01 6.64
C SER A 654 17.03 -28.56 6.24
N PHE A 655 18.30 -28.16 6.29
CA PHE A 655 18.72 -26.87 5.75
C PHE A 655 18.55 -26.83 4.24
N ASN A 656 18.16 -25.67 3.72
CA ASN A 656 18.07 -25.41 2.30
C ASN A 656 18.48 -23.98 2.01
N GLN A 657 19.23 -23.78 0.95
CA GLN A 657 19.45 -22.50 0.30
C GLN A 657 18.61 -22.46 -0.97
N LEU A 658 18.11 -21.28 -1.30
CA LEU A 658 17.23 -21.02 -2.44
C LEU A 658 17.90 -20.02 -3.35
N ASP A 659 18.33 -20.48 -4.50
CA ASP A 659 18.99 -19.65 -5.50
C ASP A 659 17.99 -19.12 -6.53
N ALA A 660 18.09 -17.82 -6.82
CA ALA A 660 17.21 -17.17 -7.78
C ALA A 660 17.96 -16.10 -8.59
N SER A 661 17.65 -16.07 -9.88
CA SER A 661 18.02 -14.98 -10.80
C SER A 661 16.82 -14.09 -11.04
N SER A 662 17.02 -12.78 -11.03
CA SER A 662 15.95 -11.79 -11.29
C SER A 662 16.44 -10.76 -12.30
N LEU A 663 15.63 -10.56 -13.36
CA LEU A 663 15.78 -9.48 -14.31
C LEU A 663 14.60 -8.53 -14.14
N VAL A 664 14.91 -7.27 -13.90
CA VAL A 664 13.91 -6.20 -13.81
C VAL A 664 14.17 -5.19 -14.91
N PHE A 665 13.13 -4.81 -15.63
CA PHE A 665 13.17 -3.77 -16.65
C PHE A 665 12.04 -2.78 -16.40
N ASN A 666 12.34 -1.50 -16.42
CA ASN A 666 11.34 -0.43 -16.29
C ASN A 666 11.62 0.64 -17.34
N HIS A 667 10.62 0.91 -18.17
CA HIS A 667 10.64 1.97 -19.16
C HIS A 667 9.57 2.99 -18.85
N GLN A 668 9.99 4.24 -18.70
CA GLN A 668 9.11 5.37 -18.49
C GLN A 668 9.17 6.30 -19.69
N LEU A 669 8.01 6.64 -20.25
CA LEU A 669 7.85 7.57 -21.36
C LEU A 669 6.88 8.69 -20.97
N GLY A 670 7.32 9.94 -21.11
CA GLY A 670 6.59 11.11 -20.66
C GLY A 670 6.81 11.43 -19.18
N ASN A 671 6.28 12.57 -18.77
CA ASN A 671 6.20 12.99 -17.37
C ASN A 671 4.73 13.03 -16.92
N TRP A 672 4.49 12.93 -15.63
CA TRP A 672 3.14 13.02 -15.07
C TRP A 672 2.41 14.36 -15.39
N SER A 673 3.16 15.42 -15.74
CA SER A 673 2.62 16.71 -16.18
C SER A 673 2.32 16.76 -17.67
N ASP A 674 2.73 15.76 -18.44
CA ASP A 674 2.49 15.69 -19.87
C ASP A 674 1.08 15.15 -20.17
N ARG A 675 0.63 15.35 -21.39
CA ARG A 675 -0.64 14.79 -21.87
C ARG A 675 -0.59 13.26 -22.02
N PHE A 676 0.61 12.74 -22.17
CA PHE A 676 0.87 11.33 -22.37
C PHE A 676 1.94 10.87 -21.37
N PHE A 677 1.63 9.84 -20.65
CA PHE A 677 2.56 9.14 -19.79
C PHE A 677 2.39 7.64 -19.97
N ALA A 678 3.47 6.91 -20.15
CA ALA A 678 3.45 5.45 -20.16
C ALA A 678 4.57 4.92 -19.29
N ASN A 679 4.28 3.83 -18.59
CA ASN A 679 5.26 3.09 -17.81
C ASN A 679 5.07 1.60 -18.04
N THR A 680 6.11 0.92 -18.49
CA THR A 680 6.14 -0.53 -18.66
C THR A 680 7.16 -1.12 -17.69
N PHE A 681 6.72 -2.06 -16.88
CA PHE A 681 7.51 -2.77 -15.89
C PHE A 681 7.48 -4.26 -16.18
N ILE A 682 8.66 -4.87 -16.27
CA ILE A 682 8.82 -6.30 -16.53
C ILE A 682 9.70 -6.88 -15.44
N VAL A 683 9.25 -7.99 -14.85
CA VAL A 683 10.05 -8.82 -13.94
C VAL A 683 10.08 -10.23 -14.52
N TYR A 684 11.26 -10.77 -14.67
CA TYR A 684 11.48 -12.18 -14.93
C TYR A 684 12.31 -12.78 -13.80
N ASN A 685 11.80 -13.80 -13.16
CA ASN A 685 12.50 -14.53 -12.10
C ASN A 685 12.65 -15.99 -12.53
N LYS A 686 13.89 -16.50 -12.40
CA LYS A 686 14.17 -17.92 -12.45
C LYS A 686 14.65 -18.36 -11.06
N ASN A 687 13.83 -19.14 -10.38
CA ASN A 687 14.20 -19.78 -9.14
C ASN A 687 14.89 -21.09 -9.48
N HIS A 688 16.22 -21.16 -9.31
CA HIS A 688 16.99 -22.38 -9.53
C HIS A 688 16.65 -23.44 -8.49
N ASP A 689 16.32 -22.98 -7.26
CA ASP A 689 15.80 -23.79 -6.17
C ASP A 689 14.51 -23.15 -5.65
N PHE A 690 13.48 -23.97 -5.46
CA PHE A 690 12.16 -23.50 -5.04
C PHE A 690 11.46 -24.53 -4.15
N PHE A 691 10.75 -24.06 -3.11
CA PHE A 691 9.89 -24.93 -2.33
C PHE A 691 8.55 -25.16 -3.03
N SER A 692 8.23 -26.44 -3.21
CA SER A 692 6.92 -26.93 -3.59
C SER A 692 6.40 -27.90 -2.55
N THR A 693 5.35 -28.66 -2.87
CA THR A 693 4.71 -29.59 -1.96
C THR A 693 4.54 -30.97 -2.58
N ASN A 694 4.69 -31.97 -1.72
CA ASN A 694 4.14 -33.29 -1.90
C ASN A 694 2.92 -33.39 -0.98
N THR A 695 1.74 -33.52 -1.57
CA THR A 695 0.47 -33.42 -0.82
C THR A 695 -0.36 -34.67 -1.00
N ILE A 696 -0.81 -35.26 0.12
CA ILE A 696 -1.85 -36.30 0.15
C ILE A 696 -3.16 -35.59 0.46
N ILE A 697 -4.16 -35.78 -0.40
CA ILE A 697 -5.48 -35.15 -0.29
C ILE A 697 -6.53 -36.24 -0.20
N GLU A 698 -7.30 -36.24 0.88
CA GLU A 698 -8.48 -37.02 1.09
C GLU A 698 -9.69 -36.12 1.43
N GLN A 699 -10.89 -36.68 1.41
CA GLN A 699 -12.12 -35.92 1.68
C GLN A 699 -12.05 -35.19 3.04
N ASN A 700 -11.51 -35.85 4.07
CA ASN A 700 -11.52 -35.34 5.44
C ASN A 700 -10.22 -34.66 5.88
N PHE A 701 -9.11 -34.86 5.17
CA PHE A 701 -7.85 -34.20 5.51
C PHE A 701 -6.94 -33.99 4.29
N ALA A 702 -5.98 -33.10 4.46
CA ALA A 702 -4.86 -32.93 3.55
C ALA A 702 -3.54 -32.85 4.33
N GLN A 703 -2.52 -33.58 3.87
CA GLN A 703 -1.17 -33.52 4.41
C GLN A 703 -0.20 -33.04 3.35
N SER A 704 0.48 -31.93 3.61
CA SER A 704 1.47 -31.36 2.71
C SER A 704 2.86 -31.36 3.32
N GLN A 705 3.82 -31.95 2.64
CA GLN A 705 5.24 -31.85 2.97
C GLN A 705 5.94 -30.94 1.97
N LYS A 706 6.75 -29.99 2.46
CA LYS A 706 7.61 -29.20 1.59
C LYS A 706 8.69 -30.04 0.96
N ILE A 707 8.90 -29.85 -0.34
CA ILE A 707 9.95 -30.47 -1.13
C ILE A 707 10.71 -29.37 -1.88
N LEU A 708 11.99 -29.61 -2.10
CA LEU A 708 12.81 -28.72 -2.91
C LEU A 708 12.73 -29.18 -4.38
N ILE A 709 12.35 -28.30 -5.26
CA ILE A 709 12.33 -28.51 -6.71
C ILE A 709 13.24 -27.50 -7.40
N LYS A 710 13.56 -27.79 -8.67
CA LYS A 710 14.42 -26.92 -9.46
C LYS A 710 13.63 -26.24 -10.58
N ASP A 711 14.18 -25.11 -11.02
CA ASP A 711 13.81 -24.40 -12.25
C ASP A 711 12.32 -24.00 -12.30
N ARG A 712 11.90 -23.15 -11.33
CA ARG A 712 10.65 -22.43 -11.43
C ARG A 712 10.84 -21.14 -12.19
N GLU A 713 9.95 -20.88 -13.15
CA GLU A 713 9.95 -19.62 -13.90
C GLU A 713 8.73 -18.75 -13.54
N PHE A 714 8.97 -17.45 -13.50
CA PHE A 714 7.94 -16.45 -13.25
C PHE A 714 8.21 -15.22 -14.12
N ILE A 715 7.22 -14.80 -14.87
CA ILE A 715 7.25 -13.54 -15.62
C ILE A 715 6.04 -12.68 -15.24
N ASN A 716 6.29 -11.39 -15.03
CA ASN A 716 5.25 -10.39 -14.85
C ASN A 716 5.53 -9.19 -15.75
N ILE A 717 4.58 -8.83 -16.57
CA ILE A 717 4.60 -7.65 -17.45
C ILE A 717 3.43 -6.78 -17.04
N ASN A 718 3.72 -5.51 -16.72
CA ASN A 718 2.70 -4.54 -16.36
C ASN A 718 2.94 -3.24 -17.13
N SER A 719 1.97 -2.79 -17.90
CA SER A 719 2.05 -1.56 -18.66
C SER A 719 0.87 -0.66 -18.35
N LYS A 720 1.17 0.56 -17.94
CA LYS A 720 0.19 1.60 -17.66
C LYS A 720 0.38 2.75 -18.64
N LEU A 721 -0.72 3.20 -19.19
CA LEU A 721 -0.76 4.33 -20.10
C LEU A 721 -1.80 5.33 -19.60
N ASP A 722 -1.42 6.58 -19.56
CA ASP A 722 -2.24 7.70 -19.12
C ASP A 722 -2.27 8.74 -20.25
N TYR A 723 -3.45 9.07 -20.79
CA TYR A 723 -3.62 10.01 -21.87
C TYR A 723 -4.74 10.99 -21.60
N TYR A 724 -4.45 12.27 -21.73
CA TYR A 724 -5.45 13.31 -21.55
C TYR A 724 -6.07 13.76 -22.87
N PHE A 725 -7.38 13.57 -22.96
CA PHE A 725 -8.19 14.09 -24.04
C PHE A 725 -8.65 15.52 -23.77
N LYS A 726 -8.16 16.48 -24.56
CA LYS A 726 -8.51 17.90 -24.40
C LYS A 726 -10.00 18.16 -24.66
N PHE A 727 -10.57 17.54 -25.71
CA PHE A 727 -11.90 17.85 -26.18
C PHE A 727 -13.03 17.47 -25.21
N ILE A 728 -12.80 16.45 -24.36
CA ILE A 728 -13.71 16.04 -23.30
C ILE A 728 -13.18 16.34 -21.89
N SER A 729 -12.06 17.07 -21.79
CA SER A 729 -11.40 17.37 -20.51
C SER A 729 -11.24 16.18 -19.58
N SER A 730 -10.87 15.03 -20.13
CA SER A 730 -10.84 13.77 -19.39
C SER A 730 -9.56 13.01 -19.58
N ASN A 731 -9.18 12.29 -18.53
CA ASN A 731 -8.02 11.44 -18.49
C ASN A 731 -8.42 10.00 -18.73
N LEU A 732 -7.83 9.37 -19.75
CA LEU A 732 -7.96 7.96 -20.04
C LEU A 732 -6.77 7.23 -19.45
N LYS A 733 -7.02 6.18 -18.67
CA LYS A 733 -6.00 5.23 -18.20
C LYS A 733 -6.25 3.86 -18.82
N LEU A 734 -5.18 3.26 -19.30
CA LEU A 734 -5.14 1.88 -19.75
C LEU A 734 -4.14 1.13 -18.88
N ASP A 735 -4.58 0.03 -18.27
CA ASP A 735 -3.75 -0.90 -17.51
C ASP A 735 -3.74 -2.24 -18.24
N LEU A 736 -2.53 -2.74 -18.57
CA LEU A 736 -2.33 -4.05 -19.20
C LEU A 736 -1.38 -4.85 -18.31
N GLY A 737 -1.78 -6.05 -17.93
CA GLY A 737 -0.99 -6.96 -17.11
C GLY A 737 -0.97 -8.37 -17.67
N TYR A 738 0.19 -9.00 -17.63
CA TYR A 738 0.38 -10.41 -17.90
C TYR A 738 1.27 -11.00 -16.81
N THR A 739 0.83 -12.12 -16.24
CA THR A 739 1.63 -12.88 -15.27
C THR A 739 1.58 -14.35 -15.64
N GLN A 740 2.75 -14.99 -15.74
CA GLN A 740 2.88 -16.44 -15.88
C GLN A 740 3.78 -16.98 -14.77
N SER A 741 3.37 -18.10 -14.21
CA SER A 741 4.13 -18.85 -13.22
C SER A 741 4.08 -20.32 -13.57
N GLU A 742 5.26 -20.95 -13.64
CA GLU A 742 5.42 -22.37 -13.87
C GLU A 742 6.06 -23.00 -12.64
N PHE A 743 5.48 -24.09 -12.16
CA PHE A 743 6.04 -24.84 -11.03
C PHE A 743 5.65 -26.31 -11.11
N LYS A 744 6.27 -27.13 -10.25
CA LYS A 744 5.99 -28.57 -10.16
C LYS A 744 5.55 -28.92 -8.76
N ASN A 745 4.60 -29.84 -8.63
CA ASN A 745 4.18 -30.42 -7.35
C ASN A 745 3.89 -31.92 -7.50
N ILE A 746 3.67 -32.59 -6.35
CA ILE A 746 3.24 -33.98 -6.27
C ILE A 746 1.93 -34.00 -5.50
N VAL A 747 0.92 -34.73 -6.02
CA VAL A 747 -0.37 -34.90 -5.36
C VAL A 747 -0.76 -36.38 -5.43
N ASN A 748 -1.11 -36.96 -4.28
CA ASN A 748 -1.53 -38.36 -4.14
C ASN A 748 -0.56 -39.34 -4.82
N SER A 749 0.75 -39.17 -4.48
CA SER A 749 1.82 -40.05 -5.00
C SER A 749 1.98 -40.06 -6.53
N SER A 750 1.55 -38.99 -7.19
CA SER A 750 1.80 -38.79 -8.63
C SER A 750 3.29 -38.61 -8.92
N ASP A 751 3.67 -38.72 -10.18
CA ASP A 751 4.88 -38.10 -10.67
C ASP A 751 4.83 -36.58 -10.51
N PHE A 752 5.95 -35.88 -10.77
CA PHE A 752 5.94 -34.42 -10.80
C PHE A 752 4.93 -33.89 -11.81
N ARG A 753 3.92 -33.18 -11.31
CA ARG A 753 2.93 -32.49 -12.11
C ARG A 753 3.45 -31.11 -12.45
N GLU A 754 3.43 -30.77 -13.73
CA GLU A 754 3.72 -29.39 -14.18
C GLU A 754 2.44 -28.56 -14.10
N VAL A 755 2.53 -27.41 -13.44
CA VAL A 755 1.43 -26.47 -13.30
C VAL A 755 1.84 -25.15 -13.90
N THR A 756 1.13 -24.71 -14.94
CA THR A 756 1.28 -23.39 -15.53
C THR A 756 0.06 -22.55 -15.21
N SER A 757 0.27 -21.41 -14.59
CA SER A 757 -0.77 -20.42 -14.30
C SER A 757 -0.49 -19.15 -15.09
N LYS A 758 -1.47 -18.70 -15.88
CA LYS A 758 -1.42 -17.44 -16.63
C LYS A 758 -2.56 -16.54 -16.21
N ASN A 759 -2.24 -15.27 -16.00
CA ASN A 759 -3.22 -14.24 -15.65
C ASN A 759 -3.07 -13.07 -16.62
N TYR A 760 -4.16 -12.69 -17.26
CA TYR A 760 -4.28 -11.52 -18.12
C TYR A 760 -5.18 -10.51 -17.42
N ASN A 761 -4.68 -9.31 -17.22
CA ASN A 761 -5.43 -8.21 -16.64
C ASN A 761 -5.46 -7.05 -17.62
N TYR A 762 -6.63 -6.53 -17.93
CA TYR A 762 -6.77 -5.32 -18.73
C TYR A 762 -7.87 -4.44 -18.16
N GLY A 763 -7.53 -3.18 -17.97
CA GLY A 763 -8.38 -2.16 -17.37
C GLY A 763 -8.42 -0.90 -18.20
N LEU A 764 -9.59 -0.31 -18.30
CA LEU A 764 -9.82 0.98 -18.92
C LEU A 764 -10.58 1.87 -17.97
N GLU A 765 -10.06 3.07 -17.72
CA GLU A 765 -10.71 4.06 -16.86
C GLU A 765 -10.73 5.41 -17.55
N LEU A 766 -11.85 6.12 -17.47
CA LEU A 766 -12.01 7.48 -17.94
C LEU A 766 -12.48 8.36 -16.79
N ARG A 767 -11.72 9.39 -16.46
CA ARG A 767 -12.01 10.33 -15.38
C ARG A 767 -12.09 11.75 -15.91
N SER A 768 -13.17 12.46 -15.57
CA SER A 768 -13.29 13.87 -15.87
C SER A 768 -12.36 14.73 -15.02
N GLY A 769 -11.89 15.84 -15.54
CA GLY A 769 -11.09 16.87 -14.86
C GLY A 769 -11.79 18.23 -14.79
N PHE A 770 -13.13 18.26 -14.76
CA PHE A 770 -13.87 19.50 -14.71
C PHE A 770 -13.74 20.19 -13.34
N LYS A 771 -13.71 21.52 -13.33
CA LYS A 771 -13.88 22.33 -12.12
C LYS A 771 -15.36 22.67 -11.89
N ASP A 772 -16.28 22.03 -12.64
CA ASP A 772 -17.69 22.36 -12.72
C ASP A 772 -18.53 21.47 -11.80
N ILE A 773 -19.85 21.72 -11.86
CA ILE A 773 -20.88 21.10 -11.05
C ILE A 773 -20.85 19.57 -11.12
N PHE A 774 -20.40 19.01 -12.26
CA PHE A 774 -20.47 17.58 -12.53
C PHE A 774 -19.10 16.97 -12.83
N ASN A 775 -18.79 15.84 -12.16
CA ASN A 775 -17.63 15.02 -12.46
C ASN A 775 -18.04 13.56 -12.54
N TYR A 776 -17.32 12.80 -13.38
CA TYR A 776 -17.51 11.36 -13.52
C TYR A 776 -16.18 10.60 -13.48
N HIS A 777 -16.24 9.36 -13.01
CA HIS A 777 -15.17 8.39 -13.10
C HIS A 777 -15.81 7.05 -13.46
N ILE A 778 -15.54 6.56 -14.66
CA ILE A 778 -16.06 5.30 -15.18
C ILE A 778 -14.89 4.38 -15.52
N GLY A 779 -15.03 3.12 -15.24
CA GLY A 779 -13.99 2.14 -15.60
C GLY A 779 -14.51 0.72 -15.67
N THR A 780 -13.70 -0.12 -16.31
CA THR A 780 -13.90 -1.56 -16.38
C THR A 780 -12.56 -2.28 -16.28
N LYS A 781 -12.55 -3.38 -15.55
CA LYS A 781 -11.39 -4.26 -15.40
C LYS A 781 -11.81 -5.67 -15.69
N TRP A 782 -11.05 -6.33 -16.54
CA TRP A 782 -11.20 -7.73 -16.90
C TRP A 782 -9.99 -8.50 -16.37
N MET A 783 -10.23 -9.68 -15.83
CA MET A 783 -9.22 -10.61 -15.38
C MET A 783 -9.55 -11.98 -15.97
N ASN A 784 -8.64 -12.48 -16.77
CA ASN A 784 -8.69 -13.86 -17.27
C ASN A 784 -7.59 -14.66 -16.58
N THR A 785 -7.94 -15.79 -16.00
CA THR A 785 -7.02 -16.72 -15.35
C THR A 785 -7.11 -18.06 -16.04
N GLU A 786 -5.96 -18.61 -16.43
CA GLU A 786 -5.81 -19.94 -17.01
C GLU A 786 -4.89 -20.75 -16.10
N ILE A 787 -5.34 -21.96 -15.73
CA ILE A 787 -4.52 -22.94 -15.03
C ILE A 787 -4.47 -24.20 -15.88
N GLN A 788 -3.26 -24.55 -16.27
CA GLN A 788 -2.96 -25.70 -17.10
C GLN A 788 -2.18 -26.73 -16.27
N THR A 789 -2.73 -27.93 -16.24
CA THR A 789 -2.09 -29.14 -15.75
C THR A 789 -2.20 -30.19 -16.87
N THR A 790 -2.66 -31.39 -16.60
CA THR A 790 -3.15 -32.34 -17.60
C THR A 790 -4.46 -31.87 -18.25
N VAL A 791 -5.18 -30.97 -17.60
CA VAL A 791 -6.43 -30.34 -18.03
C VAL A 791 -6.24 -28.84 -17.98
N GLU A 792 -6.79 -28.14 -18.96
CA GLU A 792 -6.82 -26.67 -18.99
C GLU A 792 -8.15 -26.16 -18.44
N ASN A 793 -8.07 -25.29 -17.44
CA ASN A 793 -9.20 -24.58 -16.85
C ASN A 793 -9.00 -23.08 -16.99
N SER A 794 -10.01 -22.36 -17.43
CA SER A 794 -9.97 -20.90 -17.54
C SER A 794 -11.22 -20.27 -16.97
N PHE A 795 -11.08 -19.05 -16.47
CA PHE A 795 -12.22 -18.23 -16.06
C PHE A 795 -11.95 -16.74 -16.29
N THR A 796 -13.03 -16.01 -16.50
CA THR A 796 -12.97 -14.59 -16.81
C THR A 796 -13.89 -13.81 -15.88
N ASP A 797 -13.34 -12.87 -15.14
CA ASP A 797 -14.08 -11.98 -14.26
C ASP A 797 -14.04 -10.54 -14.76
N ASN A 798 -15.07 -9.76 -14.47
CA ASN A 798 -15.13 -8.35 -14.79
C ASN A 798 -15.63 -7.54 -13.61
N VAL A 799 -14.99 -6.41 -13.37
CA VAL A 799 -15.47 -5.38 -12.45
C VAL A 799 -15.60 -4.08 -13.22
N SER A 800 -16.80 -3.52 -13.27
CA SER A 800 -17.07 -2.23 -13.87
C SER A 800 -17.65 -1.28 -12.82
N PHE A 801 -17.30 0.00 -12.91
CA PHE A 801 -17.78 1.01 -11.96
C PHE A 801 -18.12 2.33 -12.65
N LEU A 802 -19.00 3.08 -12.00
CA LEU A 802 -19.39 4.44 -12.39
C LEU A 802 -19.58 5.28 -11.10
N ASP A 803 -18.69 6.24 -10.92
CA ASP A 803 -18.77 7.23 -9.85
C ASP A 803 -19.18 8.58 -10.44
N LEU A 804 -20.19 9.22 -9.86
CA LEU A 804 -20.67 10.53 -10.26
C LEU A 804 -20.58 11.47 -9.05
N SER A 805 -20.03 12.65 -9.26
CA SER A 805 -19.94 13.70 -8.24
C SER A 805 -20.59 14.97 -8.73
N PHE A 806 -21.46 15.54 -7.91
CA PHE A 806 -22.20 16.78 -8.18
C PHE A 806 -21.90 17.81 -7.10
N VAL A 807 -21.27 18.92 -7.45
CA VAL A 807 -21.12 20.10 -6.60
C VAL A 807 -22.26 21.06 -6.96
N ILE A 808 -23.42 20.88 -6.32
CA ILE A 808 -24.65 21.62 -6.67
C ILE A 808 -24.49 23.10 -6.36
N ASN A 809 -23.85 23.41 -5.23
CA ASN A 809 -23.47 24.77 -4.85
C ASN A 809 -22.34 24.72 -3.78
N LYS A 810 -21.94 25.87 -3.27
CA LYS A 810 -20.87 25.96 -2.23
C LYS A 810 -21.20 25.21 -0.92
N LYS A 811 -22.46 24.84 -0.72
CA LYS A 811 -22.97 24.20 0.51
C LYS A 811 -23.34 22.75 0.32
N LEU A 812 -23.65 22.28 -0.89
CA LEU A 812 -24.19 20.95 -1.15
C LEU A 812 -23.40 20.20 -2.19
N ASP A 813 -22.82 19.08 -1.76
CA ASP A 813 -22.12 18.10 -2.59
C ASP A 813 -22.86 16.76 -2.54
N VAL A 814 -22.96 16.08 -3.69
CA VAL A 814 -23.60 14.74 -3.79
C VAL A 814 -22.68 13.82 -4.58
N GLN A 815 -22.47 12.61 -4.09
CA GLN A 815 -21.70 11.56 -4.76
C GLN A 815 -22.57 10.30 -4.91
N LEU A 816 -22.49 9.67 -6.07
CA LEU A 816 -23.08 8.36 -6.37
C LEU A 816 -21.95 7.45 -6.82
N ARG A 817 -21.86 6.26 -6.23
CA ARG A 817 -20.85 5.24 -6.58
C ARG A 817 -21.56 3.94 -6.93
N SER A 818 -21.34 3.45 -8.14
CA SER A 818 -21.94 2.22 -8.62
C SER A 818 -20.88 1.23 -9.04
N GLU A 819 -21.07 -0.02 -8.71
CA GLU A 819 -20.17 -1.13 -9.05
C GLU A 819 -20.98 -2.30 -9.61
N ARG A 820 -20.44 -2.94 -10.64
CA ARG A 820 -20.94 -4.19 -11.21
C ARG A 820 -19.83 -5.20 -11.22
N TYR A 821 -20.05 -6.36 -10.62
CA TYR A 821 -19.19 -7.53 -10.65
C TYR A 821 -19.82 -8.60 -11.53
N TYR A 822 -19.02 -9.24 -12.38
CA TYR A 822 -19.42 -10.35 -13.24
C TYR A 822 -18.41 -11.48 -13.12
N PHE A 823 -18.88 -12.71 -12.97
CA PHE A 823 -18.09 -13.94 -12.85
C PHE A 823 -18.48 -14.90 -13.96
N GLY A 824 -17.62 -15.05 -14.96
CA GLY A 824 -17.92 -15.73 -16.21
C GLY A 824 -18.20 -17.23 -16.10
N ASN A 825 -17.68 -17.89 -15.05
CA ASN A 825 -17.84 -19.33 -14.87
C ASN A 825 -19.04 -19.73 -14.01
N LEU A 826 -19.80 -18.77 -13.49
CA LEU A 826 -21.06 -19.03 -12.83
C LEU A 826 -22.19 -19.09 -13.84
N GLN A 827 -22.92 -20.21 -13.92
CA GLN A 827 -24.05 -20.36 -14.85
C GLN A 827 -25.26 -19.51 -14.44
N THR A 828 -25.45 -19.33 -13.13
CA THR A 828 -26.54 -18.53 -12.56
C THR A 828 -26.00 -17.59 -11.49
N GLU A 829 -26.67 -16.45 -11.26
CA GLU A 829 -26.25 -15.43 -10.29
C GLU A 829 -24.77 -15.00 -10.50
N ASN A 830 -24.43 -14.72 -11.75
CA ASN A 830 -23.07 -14.34 -12.15
C ASN A 830 -22.82 -12.81 -12.15
N THR A 831 -23.84 -12.02 -11.85
CA THR A 831 -23.76 -10.55 -11.90
C THR A 831 -24.31 -9.94 -10.62
N TYR A 832 -23.53 -9.02 -10.02
CA TYR A 832 -23.89 -8.31 -8.77
C TYR A 832 -23.67 -6.83 -8.96
N CYS A 833 -24.68 -6.05 -8.58
CA CYS A 833 -24.66 -4.60 -8.67
C CYS A 833 -24.77 -3.96 -7.28
N PHE A 834 -24.01 -2.90 -7.08
CA PHE A 834 -24.02 -2.09 -5.87
C PHE A 834 -24.18 -0.63 -6.21
N LEU A 835 -24.89 0.08 -5.35
CA LEU A 835 -25.03 1.53 -5.41
C LEU A 835 -24.86 2.10 -4.00
N ASP A 836 -23.93 3.03 -3.86
CA ASP A 836 -23.72 3.82 -2.65
C ASP A 836 -23.96 5.30 -2.99
N PHE A 837 -24.42 6.08 -2.04
CA PHE A 837 -24.53 7.53 -2.19
C PHE A 837 -24.02 8.26 -0.95
N GLU A 838 -23.59 9.49 -1.14
CA GLU A 838 -23.21 10.40 -0.07
C GLU A 838 -23.63 11.83 -0.46
N ALA A 839 -24.34 12.50 0.43
CA ALA A 839 -24.68 13.90 0.30
C ALA A 839 -24.19 14.65 1.54
N GLN A 840 -23.54 15.79 1.33
CA GLN A 840 -23.01 16.64 2.40
C GLN A 840 -23.55 18.06 2.26
N TYR A 841 -24.08 18.60 3.35
CA TYR A 841 -24.56 19.96 3.44
C TYR A 841 -23.81 20.76 4.51
N LYS A 842 -23.14 21.84 4.12
CA LYS A 842 -22.42 22.75 5.00
C LYS A 842 -23.39 23.71 5.65
N LEU A 843 -23.89 23.38 6.85
CA LEU A 843 -24.85 24.23 7.59
C LEU A 843 -24.18 25.54 8.05
N ILE A 844 -22.99 25.43 8.63
CA ILE A 844 -22.13 26.56 9.02
C ILE A 844 -20.75 26.33 8.38
N GLU A 845 -20.35 27.25 7.51
CA GLU A 845 -19.08 27.16 6.80
C GLU A 845 -17.91 26.95 7.78
N ASN A 846 -17.07 25.93 7.50
CA ASN A 846 -15.92 25.51 8.30
C ASN A 846 -16.20 25.09 9.76
N LYS A 847 -17.48 24.92 10.15
CA LYS A 847 -17.83 24.53 11.53
C LYS A 847 -18.79 23.36 11.62
N LEU A 848 -19.88 23.35 10.86
CA LEU A 848 -20.94 22.35 11.03
C LEU A 848 -21.38 21.81 9.68
N ASN A 849 -21.18 20.52 9.46
CA ASN A 849 -21.63 19.79 8.28
C ASN A 849 -22.69 18.76 8.68
N LEU A 850 -23.71 18.63 7.86
CA LEU A 850 -24.66 17.53 7.90
C LEU A 850 -24.44 16.64 6.71
N GLY A 851 -24.44 15.32 6.94
CA GLY A 851 -24.23 14.32 5.91
C GLY A 851 -25.35 13.29 5.89
N LEU A 852 -25.68 12.79 4.71
CA LEU A 852 -26.54 11.65 4.52
C LEU A 852 -25.80 10.66 3.62
N SER A 853 -25.54 9.46 4.11
CA SER A 853 -24.87 8.41 3.31
C SER A 853 -25.71 7.14 3.30
N GLY A 854 -25.76 6.48 2.14
CA GLY A 854 -26.40 5.19 1.97
C GLY A 854 -25.44 4.21 1.33
N SER A 855 -25.39 3.01 1.87
CA SER A 855 -24.54 1.92 1.37
C SER A 855 -25.39 0.75 0.92
N ASN A 856 -24.96 0.10 -0.18
CA ASN A 856 -25.61 -1.08 -0.76
C ASN A 856 -27.14 -0.85 -1.01
N LEU A 857 -27.49 0.24 -1.66
CA LEU A 857 -28.89 0.64 -1.85
C LEU A 857 -29.74 -0.40 -2.59
N PHE A 858 -29.13 -1.20 -3.46
CA PHE A 858 -29.79 -2.33 -4.13
C PHE A 858 -30.05 -3.51 -3.20
N ASN A 859 -29.48 -3.47 -1.97
CA ASN A 859 -29.63 -4.51 -0.95
C ASN A 859 -29.18 -5.90 -1.44
N THR A 860 -28.08 -5.97 -2.16
CA THR A 860 -27.46 -7.21 -2.56
C THR A 860 -26.92 -7.92 -1.32
N GLN A 861 -27.54 -9.05 -0.93
CA GLN A 861 -27.27 -9.71 0.36
C GLN A 861 -26.26 -10.84 0.25
N ARG A 862 -26.02 -11.34 -0.96
CA ARG A 862 -25.14 -12.47 -1.23
C ARG A 862 -24.28 -12.17 -2.43
N PHE A 863 -23.13 -12.82 -2.47
CA PHE A 863 -22.16 -12.69 -3.52
C PHE A 863 -21.47 -14.03 -3.71
N ARG A 864 -21.43 -14.53 -4.93
CA ARG A 864 -20.72 -15.77 -5.28
C ARG A 864 -19.46 -15.43 -6.08
N ASN A 865 -18.40 -16.17 -5.83
CA ASN A 865 -17.27 -16.26 -6.73
C ASN A 865 -16.94 -17.70 -7.07
N PHE A 866 -16.22 -17.87 -8.16
CA PHE A 866 -15.71 -19.15 -8.64
C PHE A 866 -14.18 -19.06 -8.70
N ALA A 867 -13.50 -20.08 -8.21
CA ALA A 867 -12.06 -20.20 -8.25
C ALA A 867 -11.66 -21.55 -8.83
N VAL A 868 -10.55 -21.56 -9.56
CA VAL A 868 -9.92 -22.77 -10.09
C VAL A 868 -8.55 -22.91 -9.46
N SER A 869 -8.19 -24.13 -9.14
CA SER A 869 -6.84 -24.52 -8.69
C SER A 869 -6.32 -25.67 -9.56
N ASP A 870 -5.10 -26.08 -9.31
CA ASP A 870 -4.47 -27.23 -9.99
C ASP A 870 -5.03 -28.61 -9.54
N ILE A 871 -5.89 -28.62 -8.53
CA ILE A 871 -6.51 -29.84 -7.95
C ILE A 871 -8.04 -29.84 -8.05
N GLY A 872 -8.67 -28.77 -8.56
CA GLY A 872 -10.13 -28.71 -8.64
C GLY A 872 -10.69 -27.29 -8.68
N THR A 873 -11.97 -27.17 -8.36
CA THR A 873 -12.71 -25.91 -8.41
C THR A 873 -13.43 -25.64 -7.11
N ALA A 874 -13.63 -24.37 -6.80
CA ALA A 874 -14.34 -23.91 -5.62
C ALA A 874 -15.40 -22.86 -5.99
N THR A 875 -16.63 -23.07 -5.53
CA THR A 875 -17.69 -22.04 -5.59
C THR A 875 -17.98 -21.57 -4.18
N THR A 876 -17.74 -20.30 -3.92
CA THR A 876 -17.92 -19.73 -2.59
C THR A 876 -18.95 -18.62 -2.60
N GLN A 877 -19.93 -18.69 -1.74
CA GLN A 877 -20.95 -17.65 -1.53
C GLN A 877 -20.72 -16.94 -0.20
N TYR A 878 -20.70 -15.63 -0.24
CA TYR A 878 -20.49 -14.75 0.91
C TYR A 878 -21.77 -14.02 1.27
N ARG A 879 -22.01 -13.83 2.57
CA ARG A 879 -23.03 -12.93 3.07
C ARG A 879 -22.48 -11.50 3.10
N LEU A 880 -23.31 -10.53 2.68
CA LEU A 880 -22.94 -9.13 2.60
C LEU A 880 -23.67 -8.31 3.66
N LEU A 881 -23.08 -7.18 4.05
CA LEU A 881 -23.75 -6.16 4.85
C LEU A 881 -25.04 -5.70 4.14
N PRO A 882 -26.19 -5.67 4.84
CA PRO A 882 -27.43 -5.21 4.25
C PRO A 882 -27.35 -3.72 3.92
N ARG A 883 -28.32 -3.23 3.17
CA ARG A 883 -28.54 -1.79 2.93
C ARG A 883 -28.69 -1.04 4.25
N PHE A 884 -27.95 0.06 4.38
CA PHE A 884 -28.11 0.99 5.50
C PHE A 884 -27.94 2.44 5.04
N VAL A 885 -28.53 3.33 5.83
CA VAL A 885 -28.44 4.78 5.64
C VAL A 885 -28.00 5.39 6.96
N LEU A 886 -27.05 6.32 6.89
CA LEU A 886 -26.52 7.06 8.03
C LEU A 886 -26.85 8.55 7.88
N LEU A 887 -27.39 9.14 8.93
CA LEU A 887 -27.40 10.60 9.12
C LEU A 887 -26.13 10.96 9.90
N LYS A 888 -25.30 11.82 9.32
CA LYS A 888 -24.01 12.23 9.87
C LYS A 888 -24.05 13.70 10.30
N MET A 889 -23.33 14.02 11.34
CA MET A 889 -23.09 15.38 11.79
C MET A 889 -21.60 15.53 12.14
N GLU A 890 -20.92 16.48 11.51
CA GLU A 890 -19.53 16.81 11.79
C GLU A 890 -19.43 18.22 12.34
N TYR A 891 -18.82 18.35 13.52
CA TYR A 891 -18.50 19.63 14.14
C TYR A 891 -16.99 19.85 14.14
N ARG A 892 -16.55 21.04 13.70
CA ARG A 892 -15.15 21.47 13.65
C ARG A 892 -14.94 22.64 14.61
N PHE A 893 -13.81 22.66 15.30
CA PHE A 893 -13.49 23.67 16.30
C PHE A 893 -12.00 24.07 16.26
#